data_6a9ad057ea4a6cd38f46ab0051036f75
#
_entry.id   6a9ad057ea4a6cd38f46ab0051036f75
#
_cell.length_a   1.000
_cell.length_b   1.000
_cell.length_c   1.000
_cell.angle_alpha   90.00
_cell.angle_beta   90.00
_cell.angle_gamma   90.00
#
_symmetry.space_group_name_H-M   'P 1'
#
loop_
_entity.id
_entity.type
_entity.pdbx_description
1 polymer ?
#
loop_
_entity_poly.entity_id
_entity_poly.type
_entity_poly.pdbx_seq_one_letter_code
_entity_poly.pdbx_strand_id
1 'polypeptide(L)'
;MRPKYKPPLLCALLPGLLFFSGCAATNTANAEGAIQEQLPDSSLPEQEALITHPLIRNDQPSQMVELYQHPSTPSPPEQNQQRLQSVESLIQAGDGKSAKQAADAINPAELSPEQHAQLHLLYAQILLSFGEAEQAIESLALIQPQQLNRDNQVKYFQSQAFAYSLTGNLLDSVKARIELHRLITAPDELEKNQASILETLRLLPDTALQSSQTDTLAGWMSLTIALKNINQPDFNAQISQWRTNFPTHPADLSFLYPNQETTENSSQTKSIALLLPESGTFAQAGKAIRAGFMAAYNHADNSAKATLRFYDSEQSSPQTLYDQAAAEGAQLIIGPLAKEQIQSLAETVTFNIPVLALNHIPGLQKNRLYQFSLSPLDDADQITHKAREDGHQRALLLVPENAPGKRTANYLAEDWQNQGGTVLETQTYNPKESDFSATIQKLLNLDESEQRYNKILTLVPGVKYTPRRRQDADAVLLSAYSAEARSINPQLQFYQAGDIPVYAIPTIYTGQVNASLDADLNKITFCDTPWLFNTAYQGELGMDALKETWKQFPSAYFRLIAMGIDAYNLTTRLDNLEIAPYPGATGNLSLTADHRIKRKLICATFMDGQPEISGFSGENTGAIAEPKTQTNHAVY
;
A
#
# COMPACT_ATOMS: atom_id res chain seq x y z
N MET A 1 33.99 -47.01 -22.44
CA MET A 1 33.34 -47.36 -23.71
C MET A 1 32.22 -46.39 -23.98
N ARG A 2 32.43 -45.48 -24.95
CA ARG A 2 31.38 -44.64 -25.57
C ARG A 2 30.73 -45.38 -26.70
N PRO A 3 29.49 -45.04 -27.11
CA PRO A 3 29.36 -44.58 -28.46
C PRO A 3 28.71 -43.21 -28.62
N LYS A 4 29.25 -42.50 -29.58
CA LYS A 4 28.81 -41.26 -30.21
C LYS A 4 27.57 -41.49 -31.06
N TYR A 5 26.60 -40.56 -31.07
CA TYR A 5 25.72 -40.39 -32.21
C TYR A 5 25.70 -38.92 -32.65
N LYS A 6 25.95 -38.75 -33.95
CA LYS A 6 25.87 -37.50 -34.72
C LYS A 6 24.48 -37.34 -35.33
N PRO A 7 24.04 -36.08 -35.61
CA PRO A 7 22.74 -35.82 -36.23
C PRO A 7 22.82 -35.86 -37.78
N PRO A 8 21.71 -36.03 -38.48
CA PRO A 8 21.66 -35.74 -39.93
C PRO A 8 21.13 -34.31 -40.19
N LEU A 9 21.87 -33.60 -41.04
CA LEU A 9 21.43 -32.50 -41.88
C LEU A 9 20.49 -33.02 -42.98
N LEU A 10 19.48 -32.22 -43.37
CA LEU A 10 19.10 -31.98 -44.79
C LEU A 10 18.06 -30.86 -44.84
N CYS A 11 18.45 -29.76 -45.42
CA CYS A 11 18.12 -29.18 -46.75
C CYS A 11 16.66 -28.72 -46.88
N ALA A 12 16.43 -27.45 -46.80
CA ALA A 12 16.28 -26.46 -47.88
C ALA A 12 15.22 -26.78 -48.93
N LEU A 13 14.23 -25.90 -49.03
CA LEU A 13 13.70 -25.38 -50.32
C LEU A 13 12.65 -24.28 -50.04
N LEU A 14 13.04 -23.03 -50.35
CA LEU A 14 12.13 -22.00 -50.88
C LEU A 14 11.97 -22.28 -52.40
N PRO A 15 10.92 -21.84 -53.11
CA PRO A 15 10.65 -20.43 -53.32
C PRO A 15 9.14 -20.10 -53.54
N GLY A 16 8.83 -18.81 -53.60
CA GLY A 16 7.63 -18.34 -54.27
C GLY A 16 7.21 -16.94 -53.89
N LEU A 17 7.81 -15.96 -54.56
CA LEU A 17 7.29 -14.59 -54.70
C LEU A 17 5.87 -14.60 -55.31
N LEU A 18 5.05 -13.63 -54.93
CA LEU A 18 4.34 -12.81 -55.92
C LEU A 18 3.77 -11.53 -55.25
N PHE A 19 4.14 -10.43 -55.87
CA PHE A 19 3.70 -9.05 -55.75
C PHE A 19 2.19 -8.88 -56.04
N PHE A 20 1.56 -7.88 -55.42
CA PHE A 20 0.73 -6.85 -56.08
C PHE A 20 0.53 -5.67 -55.13
N SER A 21 1.09 -4.64 -55.39
CA SER A 21 0.87 -3.24 -55.81
C SER A 21 -0.59 -2.80 -55.83
N GLY A 22 -0.81 -1.68 -55.15
CA GLY A 22 -2.05 -0.90 -55.32
C GLY A 22 -1.91 0.42 -54.58
N CYS A 23 -1.31 1.44 -55.26
CA CYS A 23 -1.34 2.83 -54.89
C CYS A 23 -2.77 3.41 -55.03
N ALA A 24 -3.11 4.31 -54.14
CA ALA A 24 -3.84 5.52 -54.53
C ALA A 24 -3.62 6.62 -53.50
N ALA A 25 -2.82 7.58 -53.89
CA ALA A 25 -2.74 8.89 -53.27
C ALA A 25 -3.87 9.78 -53.83
N THR A 26 -4.48 10.60 -52.99
CA THR A 26 -5.05 11.86 -53.44
C THR A 26 -4.79 12.94 -52.40
N ASN A 27 -4.04 13.92 -52.82
CA ASN A 27 -3.91 15.27 -52.32
C ASN A 27 -5.20 16.05 -52.42
N THR A 28 -5.45 16.93 -51.45
CA THR A 28 -5.82 18.35 -51.66
C THR A 28 -5.75 19.02 -50.30
N ALA A 29 -4.84 19.89 -50.07
CA ALA A 29 -4.75 21.32 -50.42
C ALA A 29 -5.46 22.22 -49.40
N ASN A 30 -4.60 22.93 -48.69
CA ASN A 30 -4.68 24.31 -48.17
C ASN A 30 -6.03 24.99 -48.07
N ALA A 31 -6.33 25.48 -46.86
CA ALA A 31 -6.91 26.83 -46.71
C ALA A 31 -6.39 27.43 -45.39
N GLU A 32 -5.49 28.40 -45.55
CA GLU A 32 -5.21 29.43 -44.56
C GLU A 32 -6.46 30.24 -44.32
N GLY A 33 -6.79 30.50 -43.07
CA GLY A 33 -7.84 31.43 -42.68
C GLY A 33 -7.47 32.05 -41.34
N ALA A 34 -6.62 33.10 -41.42
CA ALA A 34 -6.38 33.99 -40.32
C ALA A 34 -7.69 34.76 -40.01
N ILE A 35 -8.15 34.65 -38.78
CA ILE A 35 -9.09 35.59 -38.20
C ILE A 35 -8.42 36.18 -36.98
N GLN A 36 -7.93 37.41 -37.14
CA GLN A 36 -7.72 38.36 -36.08
C GLN A 36 -9.06 38.75 -35.52
N GLU A 37 -9.30 38.55 -34.26
CA GLU A 37 -10.37 39.20 -33.55
C GLU A 37 -9.82 39.98 -32.37
N GLN A 38 -10.16 41.27 -32.45
CA GLN A 38 -9.76 42.38 -31.62
C GLN A 38 -10.26 42.21 -30.17
N LEU A 39 -9.41 42.61 -29.24
CA LEU A 39 -9.78 43.03 -27.90
C LEU A 39 -10.72 44.22 -27.93
N PRO A 40 -11.77 44.28 -27.17
CA PRO A 40 -12.38 45.53 -26.77
C PRO A 40 -11.81 46.01 -25.45
N ASP A 41 -11.22 47.18 -25.57
CA ASP A 41 -10.97 48.13 -24.50
C ASP A 41 -12.34 48.62 -23.96
N SER A 42 -12.55 48.59 -22.66
CA SER A 42 -13.61 49.38 -22.05
C SER A 42 -13.23 49.72 -20.58
N SER A 43 -12.74 50.89 -20.46
CA SER A 43 -12.92 51.90 -19.42
C SER A 43 -14.02 51.64 -18.37
N LEU A 44 -13.65 51.84 -17.14
CA LEU A 44 -14.45 52.07 -15.93
C LEU A 44 -15.51 53.16 -16.11
N PRO A 45 -16.56 53.12 -15.30
CA PRO A 45 -17.00 54.36 -14.65
C PRO A 45 -16.97 54.26 -13.11
N GLU A 46 -16.28 55.22 -12.56
CA GLU A 46 -16.52 55.72 -11.19
C GLU A 46 -17.98 56.13 -11.02
N GLN A 47 -18.60 55.73 -9.96
CA GLN A 47 -19.75 56.47 -9.37
C GLN A 47 -19.51 56.67 -7.88
N GLU A 48 -19.10 57.88 -7.58
CA GLU A 48 -19.25 58.49 -6.25
C GLU A 48 -20.74 58.54 -5.87
N ALA A 49 -21.02 58.13 -4.63
CA ALA A 49 -22.27 58.49 -3.96
C ALA A 49 -21.92 59.24 -2.67
N LEU A 50 -22.01 60.53 -2.77
CA LEU A 50 -22.07 61.46 -1.61
C LEU A 50 -23.29 61.06 -0.78
N ILE A 51 -23.07 60.86 0.52
CA ILE A 51 -24.12 61.04 1.54
C ILE A 51 -23.64 62.08 2.53
N THR A 52 -24.38 63.16 2.53
CA THR A 52 -24.21 64.37 3.34
C THR A 52 -24.49 64.16 4.82
N HIS A 53 -23.69 64.83 5.62
CA HIS A 53 -23.82 65.02 7.07
C HIS A 53 -25.10 65.72 7.52
N PRO A 54 -25.40 65.61 8.83
CA PRO A 54 -25.58 66.84 9.58
C PRO A 54 -24.59 66.99 10.75
N LEU A 55 -24.03 68.17 10.81
CA LEU A 55 -23.22 68.75 11.91
C LEU A 55 -24.06 68.84 13.19
N ILE A 56 -23.55 68.27 14.28
CA ILE A 56 -23.87 68.72 15.59
C ILE A 56 -22.53 69.12 16.30
N ARG A 57 -22.39 70.38 16.53
CA ARG A 57 -21.31 70.97 17.26
C ARG A 57 -21.57 70.73 18.74
N ASN A 58 -20.61 70.19 19.46
CA ASN A 58 -20.51 70.40 20.93
C ASN A 58 -19.03 70.44 21.30
N ASP A 59 -18.62 71.60 21.70
CA ASP A 59 -17.32 71.96 22.25
C ASP A 59 -17.14 71.35 23.65
N GLN A 60 -16.22 70.44 23.83
CA GLN A 60 -15.39 70.24 25.01
C GLN A 60 -14.10 69.46 24.66
N PRO A 61 -12.92 69.89 25.20
CA PRO A 61 -11.67 69.22 24.91
C PRO A 61 -11.51 67.98 25.80
N SER A 62 -11.83 66.83 25.28
CA SER A 62 -11.50 65.56 25.91
C SER A 62 -10.20 65.01 25.28
N GLN A 63 -9.26 64.76 26.15
CA GLN A 63 -7.97 64.20 25.93
C GLN A 63 -8.04 62.99 24.90
N MET A 64 -7.49 63.19 23.73
CA MET A 64 -7.11 62.08 22.86
C MET A 64 -5.94 61.36 23.53
N VAL A 65 -6.23 60.29 24.25
CA VAL A 65 -5.24 59.28 24.55
C VAL A 65 -5.02 58.54 23.24
N GLU A 66 -3.90 58.79 22.57
CA GLU A 66 -3.38 57.99 21.49
C GLU A 66 -3.15 56.60 22.03
N LEU A 67 -4.09 55.67 21.74
CA LEU A 67 -3.83 54.25 21.81
C LEU A 67 -3.00 53.84 20.57
N TYR A 68 -1.74 54.24 20.55
CA TYR A 68 -0.73 53.51 19.81
C TYR A 68 -0.52 52.20 20.57
N GLN A 69 -1.29 51.19 20.23
CA GLN A 69 -0.90 49.82 20.54
C GLN A 69 0.35 49.56 19.70
N HIS A 70 1.52 49.75 20.27
CA HIS A 70 2.73 49.11 19.80
C HIS A 70 2.42 47.63 19.74
N PRO A 71 2.68 46.92 18.62
CA PRO A 71 2.63 45.48 18.65
C PRO A 71 3.60 45.05 19.75
N SER A 72 3.06 44.54 20.87
CA SER A 72 3.84 44.00 21.96
C SER A 72 4.74 42.92 21.37
N THR A 73 6.06 43.09 21.46
CA THR A 73 6.98 42.02 21.12
C THR A 73 6.54 40.80 21.94
N PRO A 74 6.27 39.65 21.29
CA PRO A 74 5.81 38.46 22.01
C PRO A 74 6.75 38.16 23.17
N SER A 75 6.21 37.73 24.30
CA SER A 75 7.02 37.29 25.43
C SER A 75 7.91 36.11 25.03
N PRO A 76 9.06 35.88 25.70
CA PRO A 76 9.93 34.74 25.34
C PRO A 76 9.20 33.39 25.23
N PRO A 77 8.24 33.01 26.11
CA PRO A 77 7.44 31.81 25.94
C PRO A 77 6.56 31.81 24.69
N GLU A 78 5.99 32.94 24.30
CA GLU A 78 5.18 33.09 23.09
C GLU A 78 6.04 32.98 21.83
N GLN A 79 7.25 33.57 21.84
CA GLN A 79 8.22 33.40 20.72
C GLN A 79 8.63 31.95 20.54
N ASN A 80 8.89 31.23 21.63
CA ASN A 80 9.22 29.82 21.58
C ASN A 80 8.05 28.97 21.08
N GLN A 81 6.81 29.31 21.49
CA GLN A 81 5.63 28.64 20.93
C GLN A 81 5.47 28.86 19.43
N GLN A 82 5.73 30.06 18.91
CA GLN A 82 5.72 30.32 17.46
C GLN A 82 6.80 29.55 16.72
N ARG A 83 8.01 29.39 17.31
CA ARG A 83 9.08 28.57 16.73
C ARG A 83 8.69 27.10 16.66
N LEU A 84 8.11 26.52 17.71
CA LEU A 84 7.62 25.15 17.75
C LEU A 84 6.51 24.92 16.71
N GLN A 85 5.58 25.88 16.56
CA GLN A 85 4.55 25.83 15.51
C GLN A 85 5.14 25.90 14.10
N SER A 86 6.22 26.68 13.90
CA SER A 86 6.91 26.73 12.60
C SER A 86 7.55 25.39 12.27
N VAL A 87 8.20 24.71 13.23
CA VAL A 87 8.73 23.34 13.06
C VAL A 87 7.61 22.37 12.69
N GLU A 88 6.50 22.44 13.42
CA GLU A 88 5.35 21.57 13.15
C GLU A 88 4.78 21.77 11.73
N SER A 89 4.67 23.05 11.29
CA SER A 89 4.22 23.37 9.94
C SER A 89 5.16 22.81 8.85
N LEU A 90 6.47 22.82 9.11
CA LEU A 90 7.46 22.24 8.19
C LEU A 90 7.36 20.71 8.13
N ILE A 91 7.11 20.04 9.27
CA ILE A 91 6.84 18.59 9.31
C ILE A 91 5.58 18.27 8.50
N GLN A 92 4.50 19.04 8.70
CA GLN A 92 3.24 18.85 7.95
C GLN A 92 3.41 19.10 6.44
N ALA A 93 4.32 20.00 6.07
CA ALA A 93 4.69 20.24 4.66
C ALA A 93 5.62 19.15 4.10
N GLY A 94 6.07 18.17 4.91
CA GLY A 94 6.99 17.11 4.51
C GLY A 94 8.44 17.59 4.35
N ASP A 95 8.79 18.80 4.79
CA ASP A 95 10.17 19.30 4.76
C ASP A 95 10.92 18.99 6.06
N GLY A 96 11.25 17.70 6.23
CA GLY A 96 11.98 17.22 7.41
C GLY A 96 13.34 17.89 7.61
N LYS A 97 14.04 18.29 6.54
CA LYS A 97 15.34 18.97 6.64
C LYS A 97 15.21 20.37 7.23
N SER A 98 14.31 21.16 6.70
CA SER A 98 14.04 22.51 7.24
C SER A 98 13.43 22.43 8.64
N ALA A 99 12.57 21.46 8.91
CA ALA A 99 12.03 21.19 10.23
C ALA A 99 13.15 20.91 11.25
N LYS A 100 14.11 20.05 10.88
CA LYS A 100 15.26 19.76 11.75
C LYS A 100 16.11 21.00 12.02
N GLN A 101 16.43 21.77 10.99
CA GLN A 101 17.20 23.01 11.15
C GLN A 101 16.49 24.03 12.05
N ALA A 102 15.16 24.16 11.89
CA ALA A 102 14.37 25.05 12.72
C ALA A 102 14.29 24.55 14.17
N ALA A 103 14.18 23.24 14.39
CA ALA A 103 14.19 22.64 15.73
C ALA A 103 15.56 22.80 16.42
N ASP A 104 16.66 22.56 15.69
CA ASP A 104 18.04 22.70 16.19
C ASP A 104 18.37 24.17 16.59
N ALA A 105 17.67 25.14 16.02
CA ALA A 105 17.83 26.57 16.36
C ALA A 105 17.08 26.97 17.63
N ILE A 106 16.24 26.13 18.23
CA ILE A 106 15.53 26.41 19.48
C ILE A 106 16.46 26.11 20.65
N ASN A 107 16.64 27.11 21.54
CA ASN A 107 17.43 26.91 22.76
C ASN A 107 16.61 26.18 23.83
N PRO A 108 16.94 24.90 24.17
CA PRO A 108 16.15 24.15 25.14
C PRO A 108 16.08 24.78 26.51
N ALA A 109 17.12 25.53 26.94
CA ALA A 109 17.19 26.14 28.25
C ALA A 109 16.14 27.28 28.47
N GLU A 110 15.53 27.76 27.38
CA GLU A 110 14.51 28.82 27.40
C GLU A 110 13.09 28.25 27.35
N LEU A 111 12.92 26.95 27.30
CA LEU A 111 11.63 26.28 27.15
C LEU A 111 11.00 25.95 28.50
N SER A 112 9.66 26.06 28.57
CA SER A 112 8.89 25.47 29.66
C SER A 112 8.92 23.93 29.59
N PRO A 113 8.60 23.22 30.69
CA PRO A 113 8.54 21.73 30.64
C PRO A 113 7.60 21.20 29.55
N GLU A 114 6.45 21.84 29.30
CA GLU A 114 5.54 21.49 28.22
C GLU A 114 6.17 21.70 26.84
N GLN A 115 6.80 22.86 26.63
CA GLN A 115 7.49 23.18 25.38
C GLN A 115 8.69 22.24 25.12
N HIS A 116 9.37 21.83 26.19
CA HIS A 116 10.44 20.81 26.10
C HIS A 116 9.91 19.47 25.62
N ALA A 117 8.81 19.02 26.21
CA ALA A 117 8.14 17.78 25.78
C ALA A 117 7.65 17.88 24.33
N GLN A 118 7.10 19.05 23.94
CA GLN A 118 6.69 19.29 22.55
C GLN A 118 7.87 19.28 21.58
N LEU A 119 9.01 19.86 21.95
CA LEU A 119 10.22 19.84 21.11
C LEU A 119 10.72 18.41 20.91
N HIS A 120 10.76 17.57 21.94
CA HIS A 120 11.12 16.15 21.81
C HIS A 120 10.14 15.38 20.92
N LEU A 121 8.84 15.68 20.99
CA LEU A 121 7.85 15.10 20.11
C LEU A 121 8.10 15.47 18.64
N LEU A 122 8.40 16.74 18.37
CA LEU A 122 8.73 17.21 17.03
C LEU A 122 10.02 16.57 16.50
N TYR A 123 11.05 16.40 17.34
CA TYR A 123 12.26 15.66 16.97
C TYR A 123 11.94 14.21 16.62
N ALA A 124 11.11 13.53 17.41
CA ALA A 124 10.71 12.17 17.11
C ALA A 124 9.98 12.08 15.74
N GLN A 125 9.09 13.00 15.43
CA GLN A 125 8.41 13.07 14.14
C GLN A 125 9.38 13.34 12.97
N ILE A 126 10.37 14.22 13.18
CA ILE A 126 11.43 14.48 12.20
C ILE A 126 12.26 13.22 11.97
N LEU A 127 12.67 12.51 13.02
CA LEU A 127 13.45 11.27 12.93
C LEU A 127 12.66 10.18 12.21
N LEU A 128 11.37 10.06 12.49
CA LEU A 128 10.48 9.13 11.77
C LEU A 128 10.39 9.48 10.27
N SER A 129 10.37 10.74 9.91
CA SER A 129 10.39 11.16 8.50
C SER A 129 11.69 10.81 7.77
N PHE A 130 12.77 10.53 8.52
CA PHE A 130 14.04 10.04 7.99
C PHE A 130 14.20 8.52 8.09
N GLY A 131 13.19 7.80 8.62
CA GLY A 131 13.25 6.36 8.86
C GLY A 131 14.10 5.95 10.06
N GLU A 132 14.47 6.88 10.94
CA GLU A 132 15.33 6.68 12.11
C GLU A 132 14.48 6.31 13.34
N ALA A 133 13.78 5.16 13.26
CA ALA A 133 12.76 4.77 14.23
C ALA A 133 13.30 4.53 15.64
N GLU A 134 14.50 3.93 15.78
CA GLU A 134 15.14 3.71 17.08
C GLU A 134 15.43 5.03 17.80
N GLN A 135 15.99 6.00 17.08
CA GLN A 135 16.28 7.32 17.64
C GLN A 135 14.98 8.09 17.98
N ALA A 136 13.92 7.88 17.19
CA ALA A 136 12.61 8.43 17.49
C ALA A 136 12.04 7.87 18.81
N ILE A 137 12.19 6.56 19.03
CA ILE A 137 11.81 5.91 20.32
C ILE A 137 12.60 6.52 21.50
N GLU A 138 13.90 6.73 21.33
CA GLU A 138 14.73 7.39 22.35
C GLU A 138 14.23 8.80 22.65
N SER A 139 13.90 9.59 21.63
CA SER A 139 13.36 10.94 21.83
C SER A 139 11.99 10.92 22.51
N LEU A 140 11.11 9.98 22.14
CA LEU A 140 9.79 9.82 22.77
C LEU A 140 9.91 9.36 24.22
N ALA A 141 10.93 8.56 24.58
CA ALA A 141 11.15 8.10 25.94
C ALA A 141 11.51 9.23 26.94
N LEU A 142 11.95 10.38 26.43
CA LEU A 142 12.22 11.57 27.26
C LEU A 142 10.96 12.35 27.65
N ILE A 143 9.81 12.01 27.06
CA ILE A 143 8.55 12.71 27.24
C ILE A 143 7.73 12.04 28.34
N GLN A 144 7.22 12.84 29.27
CA GLN A 144 6.11 12.44 30.13
C GLN A 144 4.80 12.89 29.49
N PRO A 145 3.94 11.97 29.00
CA PRO A 145 2.75 12.34 28.22
C PRO A 145 1.83 13.35 28.92
N GLN A 146 1.78 13.32 30.26
CA GLN A 146 0.98 14.26 31.08
C GLN A 146 1.43 15.72 30.96
N GLN A 147 2.64 15.98 30.48
CA GLN A 147 3.14 17.33 30.20
C GLN A 147 2.63 17.91 28.89
N LEU A 148 2.10 17.06 28.02
CA LEU A 148 1.56 17.45 26.73
C LEU A 148 0.06 17.79 26.84
N ASN A 149 -0.41 18.76 26.06
CA ASN A 149 -1.84 18.93 25.84
C ASN A 149 -2.43 17.74 25.09
N ARG A 150 -3.77 17.64 25.07
CA ARG A 150 -4.47 16.47 24.49
C ARG A 150 -4.07 16.19 23.05
N ASP A 151 -3.97 17.22 22.21
CA ASP A 151 -3.64 17.05 20.78
C ASP A 151 -2.22 16.52 20.60
N ASN A 152 -1.27 17.01 21.38
CA ASN A 152 0.09 16.52 21.39
C ASN A 152 0.22 15.13 22.04
N GLN A 153 -0.64 14.75 23.00
CA GLN A 153 -0.71 13.38 23.49
C GLN A 153 -1.16 12.41 22.39
N VAL A 154 -2.16 12.80 21.58
CA VAL A 154 -2.58 12.02 20.41
C VAL A 154 -1.40 11.80 19.46
N LYS A 155 -0.71 12.87 19.07
CA LYS A 155 0.48 12.79 18.19
C LYS A 155 1.61 11.96 18.82
N TYR A 156 1.80 12.05 20.13
CA TYR A 156 2.80 11.26 20.86
C TYR A 156 2.52 9.75 20.73
N PHE A 157 1.31 9.30 21.04
CA PHE A 157 0.98 7.88 20.97
C PHE A 157 0.91 7.38 19.52
N GLN A 158 0.51 8.23 18.58
CA GLN A 158 0.60 7.89 17.14
C GLN A 158 2.05 7.68 16.71
N SER A 159 2.94 8.63 17.05
CA SER A 159 4.37 8.52 16.72
C SER A 159 5.02 7.32 17.39
N GLN A 160 4.65 7.04 18.66
CA GLN A 160 5.16 5.88 19.40
C GLN A 160 4.70 4.56 18.79
N ALA A 161 3.41 4.44 18.45
CA ALA A 161 2.87 3.25 17.80
C ALA A 161 3.57 2.99 16.46
N PHE A 162 3.81 4.04 15.71
CA PHE A 162 4.50 3.96 14.42
C PHE A 162 5.97 3.58 14.57
N ALA A 163 6.72 4.23 15.45
CA ALA A 163 8.11 3.92 15.71
C ALA A 163 8.30 2.44 16.13
N TYR A 164 7.44 1.94 17.02
CA TYR A 164 7.47 0.54 17.41
C TYR A 164 7.08 -0.42 16.28
N SER A 165 6.17 -0.02 15.38
CA SER A 165 5.86 -0.81 14.21
C SER A 165 7.07 -0.94 13.28
N LEU A 166 7.77 0.17 13.01
CA LEU A 166 8.97 0.19 12.15
C LEU A 166 10.12 -0.65 12.72
N THR A 167 10.24 -0.75 14.04
CA THR A 167 11.29 -1.54 14.71
C THR A 167 10.88 -2.99 14.98
N GLY A 168 9.70 -3.44 14.48
CA GLY A 168 9.19 -4.78 14.71
C GLY A 168 8.68 -5.04 16.14
N ASN A 169 8.64 -4.04 17.00
CA ASN A 169 8.14 -4.13 18.37
C ASN A 169 6.60 -4.07 18.43
N LEU A 170 5.94 -5.02 17.74
CA LEU A 170 4.50 -5.00 17.45
C LEU A 170 3.63 -4.91 18.71
N LEU A 171 4.02 -5.58 19.81
CA LEU A 171 3.25 -5.53 21.04
C LEU A 171 3.28 -4.14 21.71
N ASP A 172 4.43 -3.45 21.64
CA ASP A 172 4.55 -2.10 22.17
C ASP A 172 3.85 -1.07 21.27
N SER A 173 3.80 -1.31 19.95
CA SER A 173 2.95 -0.56 19.03
C SER A 173 1.48 -0.66 19.45
N VAL A 174 0.98 -1.86 19.74
CA VAL A 174 -0.40 -2.08 20.21
C VAL A 174 -0.67 -1.39 21.55
N LYS A 175 0.26 -1.44 22.51
CA LYS A 175 0.11 -0.72 23.79
C LYS A 175 -0.04 0.79 23.57
N ALA A 176 0.76 1.39 22.70
CA ALA A 176 0.65 2.80 22.35
C ALA A 176 -0.72 3.11 21.69
N ARG A 177 -1.22 2.24 20.80
CA ARG A 177 -2.55 2.39 20.19
C ARG A 177 -3.70 2.26 21.20
N ILE A 178 -3.54 1.45 22.24
CA ILE A 178 -4.53 1.32 23.34
C ILE A 178 -4.59 2.64 24.14
N GLU A 179 -3.46 3.29 24.41
CA GLU A 179 -3.46 4.61 25.04
C GLU A 179 -4.04 5.70 24.11
N LEU A 180 -3.71 5.66 22.82
CA LEU A 180 -4.32 6.50 21.80
C LEU A 180 -5.84 6.36 21.76
N HIS A 181 -6.36 5.12 21.82
CA HIS A 181 -7.80 4.82 21.79
C HIS A 181 -8.59 5.55 22.90
N ARG A 182 -7.95 5.82 24.04
CA ARG A 182 -8.55 6.57 25.15
C ARG A 182 -8.64 8.08 24.91
N LEU A 183 -7.86 8.59 23.97
CA LEU A 183 -7.75 10.01 23.68
C LEU A 183 -8.59 10.45 22.48
N ILE A 184 -8.77 9.60 21.48
CA ILE A 184 -9.58 9.90 20.30
C ILE A 184 -11.06 9.76 20.62
N THR A 185 -11.90 10.54 19.91
CA THR A 185 -13.36 10.56 20.15
C THR A 185 -14.15 10.51 18.84
N ALA A 186 -13.52 10.77 17.69
CA ALA A 186 -14.15 10.69 16.39
C ALA A 186 -14.40 9.21 16.04
N PRO A 187 -15.64 8.81 15.69
CA PRO A 187 -15.99 7.40 15.44
C PRO A 187 -15.13 6.74 14.36
N ASP A 188 -14.85 7.44 13.26
CA ASP A 188 -14.02 6.96 12.19
C ASP A 188 -12.53 6.77 12.58
N GLU A 189 -12.01 7.62 13.45
CA GLU A 189 -10.66 7.44 14.00
C GLU A 189 -10.59 6.28 14.99
N LEU A 190 -11.63 6.09 15.82
CA LEU A 190 -11.75 4.95 16.73
C LEU A 190 -11.77 3.64 15.96
N GLU A 191 -12.55 3.57 14.89
CA GLU A 191 -12.66 2.40 14.03
C GLU A 191 -11.30 2.08 13.36
N LYS A 192 -10.64 3.07 12.76
CA LYS A 192 -9.31 2.92 12.15
C LYS A 192 -8.27 2.44 13.17
N ASN A 193 -8.26 3.03 14.37
CA ASN A 193 -7.30 2.63 15.40
C ASN A 193 -7.59 1.21 15.92
N GLN A 194 -8.86 0.83 16.06
CA GLN A 194 -9.24 -0.55 16.41
C GLN A 194 -8.80 -1.55 15.35
N ALA A 195 -9.02 -1.23 14.08
CA ALA A 195 -8.57 -2.07 12.97
C ALA A 195 -7.04 -2.28 13.03
N SER A 196 -6.27 -1.20 13.23
CA SER A 196 -4.83 -1.27 13.36
C SER A 196 -4.36 -2.10 14.57
N ILE A 197 -5.05 -2.02 15.72
CA ILE A 197 -4.76 -2.87 16.88
C ILE A 197 -4.93 -4.36 16.52
N LEU A 198 -6.06 -4.71 15.93
CA LEU A 198 -6.37 -6.10 15.56
C LEU A 198 -5.44 -6.62 14.46
N GLU A 199 -5.15 -5.81 13.45
CA GLU A 199 -4.23 -6.15 12.37
C GLU A 199 -2.82 -6.40 12.90
N THR A 200 -2.30 -5.51 13.76
CA THR A 200 -0.97 -5.67 14.36
C THR A 200 -0.89 -6.92 15.24
N LEU A 201 -1.90 -7.17 16.07
CA LEU A 201 -1.92 -8.37 16.93
C LEU A 201 -2.02 -9.67 16.11
N ARG A 202 -2.67 -9.65 14.96
CA ARG A 202 -2.74 -10.83 14.06
C ARG A 202 -1.39 -11.27 13.53
N LEU A 203 -0.41 -10.37 13.46
CA LEU A 203 0.97 -10.69 13.04
C LEU A 203 1.74 -11.48 14.09
N LEU A 204 1.27 -11.46 15.33
CA LEU A 204 1.91 -12.18 16.43
C LEU A 204 1.47 -13.65 16.45
N PRO A 205 2.38 -14.58 16.83
CA PRO A 205 2.01 -15.97 17.03
C PRO A 205 1.03 -16.12 18.19
N ASP A 206 0.17 -17.13 18.14
CA ASP A 206 -0.85 -17.35 19.18
C ASP A 206 -0.24 -17.55 20.59
N THR A 207 0.97 -18.09 20.66
CA THR A 207 1.72 -18.19 21.92
C THR A 207 2.05 -16.84 22.54
N ALA A 208 2.30 -15.81 21.72
CA ALA A 208 2.54 -14.45 22.18
C ALA A 208 1.25 -13.69 22.54
N LEU A 209 0.09 -14.15 22.04
CA LEU A 209 -1.23 -13.60 22.34
C LEU A 209 -1.87 -14.21 23.60
N GLN A 210 -1.29 -15.25 24.17
CA GLN A 210 -1.80 -15.86 25.41
C GLN A 210 -1.44 -15.00 26.62
N SER A 211 -2.45 -14.60 27.39
CA SER A 211 -2.26 -13.86 28.63
C SER A 211 -3.17 -14.41 29.72
N SER A 212 -2.64 -14.50 30.93
CA SER A 212 -3.43 -14.79 32.14
C SER A 212 -4.01 -13.53 32.80
N GLN A 213 -3.74 -12.36 32.25
CA GLN A 213 -4.25 -11.08 32.75
C GLN A 213 -5.66 -10.79 32.19
N THR A 214 -6.34 -9.85 32.82
CA THR A 214 -7.71 -9.43 32.44
C THR A 214 -7.75 -7.92 32.11
N ASP A 215 -6.61 -7.35 31.73
CA ASP A 215 -6.52 -5.94 31.35
C ASP A 215 -6.98 -5.71 29.88
N THR A 216 -6.98 -4.46 29.46
CA THR A 216 -7.41 -4.06 28.10
C THR A 216 -6.56 -4.74 27.03
N LEU A 217 -5.24 -4.87 27.24
CA LEU A 217 -4.36 -5.52 26.27
C LEU A 217 -4.70 -7.01 26.13
N ALA A 218 -4.90 -7.71 27.25
CA ALA A 218 -5.30 -9.11 27.26
C ALA A 218 -6.66 -9.32 26.58
N GLY A 219 -7.58 -8.35 26.71
CA GLY A 219 -8.85 -8.35 26.00
C GLY A 219 -8.67 -8.27 24.48
N TRP A 220 -7.83 -7.37 24.00
CA TRP A 220 -7.49 -7.26 22.56
C TRP A 220 -6.81 -8.53 22.04
N MET A 221 -5.86 -9.09 22.79
CA MET A 221 -5.14 -10.33 22.42
C MET A 221 -6.11 -11.52 22.34
N SER A 222 -6.97 -11.70 23.33
CA SER A 222 -7.99 -12.76 23.35
C SER A 222 -9.02 -12.60 22.23
N LEU A 223 -9.46 -11.36 21.95
CA LEU A 223 -10.32 -11.07 20.81
C LEU A 223 -9.66 -11.44 19.48
N THR A 224 -8.37 -11.11 19.33
CA THR A 224 -7.62 -11.45 18.13
C THR A 224 -7.51 -12.95 17.90
N ILE A 225 -7.29 -13.75 18.96
CA ILE A 225 -7.29 -15.22 18.87
C ILE A 225 -8.67 -15.72 18.39
N ALA A 226 -9.76 -15.20 18.95
CA ALA A 226 -11.10 -15.56 18.50
C ALA A 226 -11.32 -15.18 17.02
N LEU A 227 -10.88 -13.99 16.60
CA LEU A 227 -11.01 -13.53 15.21
C LEU A 227 -10.15 -14.32 14.21
N LYS A 228 -8.98 -14.84 14.62
CA LYS A 228 -8.21 -15.79 13.79
C LYS A 228 -9.00 -17.08 13.55
N ASN A 229 -9.86 -17.46 14.47
CA ASN A 229 -10.72 -18.65 14.42
C ASN A 229 -12.14 -18.36 13.90
N ILE A 230 -12.36 -17.26 13.21
CA ILE A 230 -13.68 -16.77 12.76
C ILE A 230 -14.45 -17.79 11.89
N ASN A 231 -13.78 -18.75 11.28
CA ASN A 231 -14.38 -19.82 10.47
C ASN A 231 -14.68 -21.10 11.26
N GLN A 232 -14.33 -21.16 12.55
CA GLN A 232 -14.56 -22.33 13.38
C GLN A 232 -16.02 -22.35 13.89
N PRO A 233 -16.62 -23.54 14.06
CA PRO A 233 -18.02 -23.68 14.52
C PRO A 233 -18.29 -23.06 15.89
N ASP A 234 -17.27 -22.98 16.74
CA ASP A 234 -17.35 -22.45 18.09
C ASP A 234 -17.04 -20.94 18.19
N PHE A 235 -16.82 -20.25 17.06
CA PHE A 235 -16.49 -18.83 17.02
C PHE A 235 -17.47 -17.96 17.83
N ASN A 236 -18.77 -18.16 17.66
CA ASN A 236 -19.78 -17.40 18.40
C ASN A 236 -19.71 -17.67 19.91
N ALA A 237 -19.39 -18.91 20.32
CA ALA A 237 -19.17 -19.27 21.72
C ALA A 237 -17.91 -18.58 22.26
N GLN A 238 -16.83 -18.52 21.48
CA GLN A 238 -15.59 -17.81 21.83
C GLN A 238 -15.84 -16.30 22.02
N ILE A 239 -16.59 -15.66 21.13
CA ILE A 239 -16.94 -14.22 21.25
C ILE A 239 -17.85 -13.99 22.47
N SER A 240 -18.81 -14.88 22.74
CA SER A 240 -19.66 -14.78 23.93
C SER A 240 -18.85 -14.94 25.23
N GLN A 241 -17.91 -15.87 25.25
CA GLN A 241 -16.99 -16.06 26.37
C GLN A 241 -16.09 -14.85 26.56
N TRP A 242 -15.59 -14.27 25.44
CA TRP A 242 -14.78 -13.05 25.49
C TRP A 242 -15.56 -11.88 26.09
N ARG A 243 -16.81 -11.64 25.68
CA ARG A 243 -17.67 -10.61 26.28
C ARG A 243 -17.89 -10.81 27.78
N THR A 244 -17.99 -12.07 28.21
CA THR A 244 -18.11 -12.42 29.63
C THR A 244 -16.84 -12.11 30.42
N ASN A 245 -15.69 -12.40 29.84
CA ASN A 245 -14.38 -12.19 30.47
C ASN A 245 -13.96 -10.70 30.48
N PHE A 246 -14.39 -9.92 29.47
CA PHE A 246 -14.02 -8.52 29.27
C PHE A 246 -15.25 -7.61 29.07
N PRO A 247 -16.14 -7.49 30.06
CA PRO A 247 -17.44 -6.83 29.90
C PRO A 247 -17.38 -5.31 29.65
N THR A 248 -16.28 -4.66 30.03
CA THR A 248 -16.05 -3.22 29.87
C THR A 248 -14.97 -2.89 28.83
N HIS A 249 -14.63 -3.86 27.99
CA HIS A 249 -13.59 -3.65 26.98
C HIS A 249 -14.05 -2.67 25.90
N PRO A 250 -13.17 -1.75 25.44
CA PRO A 250 -13.56 -0.70 24.51
C PRO A 250 -13.74 -1.15 23.05
N ALA A 251 -13.46 -2.41 22.71
CA ALA A 251 -13.63 -2.91 21.36
C ALA A 251 -15.09 -2.84 20.90
N ASP A 252 -15.33 -2.19 19.79
CA ASP A 252 -16.60 -2.28 19.08
C ASP A 252 -16.64 -3.58 18.28
N LEU A 253 -17.65 -4.39 18.52
CA LEU A 253 -17.89 -5.66 17.81
C LEU A 253 -19.05 -5.57 16.81
N SER A 254 -19.55 -4.37 16.52
CA SER A 254 -20.66 -4.15 15.59
C SER A 254 -20.33 -4.70 14.19
N PHE A 255 -19.06 -4.64 13.78
CA PHE A 255 -18.59 -5.20 12.52
C PHE A 255 -18.74 -6.73 12.41
N LEU A 256 -18.86 -7.46 13.54
CA LEU A 256 -19.09 -8.91 13.53
C LEU A 256 -20.56 -9.26 13.25
N TYR A 257 -21.47 -8.32 13.49
CA TYR A 257 -22.91 -8.51 13.41
C TYR A 257 -23.58 -7.36 12.65
N PRO A 258 -23.24 -7.14 11.38
CA PRO A 258 -23.92 -6.14 10.57
C PRO A 258 -25.37 -6.58 10.38
N ASN A 259 -26.30 -5.87 11.03
CA ASN A 259 -27.75 -6.06 11.00
C ASN A 259 -28.28 -7.37 11.61
N GLN A 260 -28.62 -7.35 12.89
CA GLN A 260 -29.43 -8.42 13.52
C GLN A 260 -30.84 -8.56 12.93
N GLU A 261 -31.28 -7.67 12.05
CA GLU A 261 -32.62 -7.72 11.45
C GLU A 261 -32.71 -8.57 10.17
N THR A 262 -31.60 -9.12 9.65
CA THR A 262 -31.61 -9.94 8.42
C THR A 262 -31.04 -11.36 8.56
N THR A 263 -30.81 -11.86 9.78
CA THR A 263 -30.11 -13.13 10.01
C THR A 263 -30.97 -14.39 9.88
N GLU A 264 -32.20 -14.33 9.36
CA GLU A 264 -32.95 -15.56 9.06
C GLU A 264 -32.73 -16.14 7.66
N ASN A 265 -31.92 -15.49 6.79
CA ASN A 265 -31.69 -15.93 5.41
C ASN A 265 -30.24 -15.85 4.90
N SER A 266 -29.20 -16.02 5.72
CA SER A 266 -27.92 -16.44 5.17
C SER A 266 -28.05 -17.90 4.74
N SER A 267 -28.66 -18.12 3.59
CA SER A 267 -28.74 -19.45 2.98
C SER A 267 -27.31 -19.87 2.63
N GLN A 268 -26.78 -20.75 3.47
CA GLN A 268 -25.50 -21.42 3.26
C GLN A 268 -25.41 -21.86 1.79
N THR A 269 -24.41 -21.40 1.08
CA THR A 269 -24.21 -21.76 -0.34
C THR A 269 -24.04 -23.27 -0.44
N LYS A 270 -25.04 -23.94 -1.00
CA LYS A 270 -25.10 -25.42 -1.04
C LYS A 270 -24.41 -26.01 -2.27
N SER A 271 -24.20 -25.22 -3.30
CA SER A 271 -23.59 -25.69 -4.57
C SER A 271 -22.71 -24.58 -5.18
N ILE A 272 -21.44 -24.91 -5.42
CA ILE A 272 -20.43 -24.01 -5.96
C ILE A 272 -19.88 -24.62 -7.25
N ALA A 273 -19.82 -23.81 -8.30
CA ALA A 273 -19.16 -24.15 -9.56
C ALA A 273 -17.81 -23.46 -9.65
N LEU A 274 -16.74 -24.21 -9.91
CA LEU A 274 -15.40 -23.68 -10.14
C LEU A 274 -15.08 -23.74 -11.64
N LEU A 275 -14.94 -22.56 -12.26
CA LEU A 275 -14.55 -22.38 -13.65
C LEU A 275 -13.07 -22.00 -13.68
N LEU A 276 -12.19 -23.01 -13.76
CA LEU A 276 -10.74 -22.82 -13.73
C LEU A 276 -10.11 -23.44 -14.98
N PRO A 277 -8.99 -22.89 -15.48
CA PRO A 277 -8.25 -23.51 -16.56
C PRO A 277 -7.57 -24.80 -16.08
N GLU A 278 -8.02 -25.95 -16.54
CA GLU A 278 -7.40 -27.25 -16.26
C GLU A 278 -6.48 -27.67 -17.42
N SER A 279 -6.64 -27.04 -18.59
CA SER A 279 -5.84 -27.19 -19.79
C SER A 279 -5.28 -25.85 -20.27
N GLY A 280 -4.48 -25.84 -21.33
CA GLY A 280 -3.93 -24.63 -21.93
C GLY A 280 -2.83 -23.93 -21.11
N THR A 281 -2.57 -22.68 -21.46
CA THR A 281 -1.44 -21.89 -20.93
C THR A 281 -1.55 -21.62 -19.41
N PHE A 282 -2.75 -21.47 -18.90
CA PHE A 282 -3.01 -21.15 -17.49
C PHE A 282 -3.30 -22.37 -16.61
N ALA A 283 -3.14 -23.60 -17.15
CA ALA A 283 -3.45 -24.83 -16.42
C ALA A 283 -2.74 -24.96 -15.06
N GLN A 284 -1.46 -24.55 -14.98
CA GLN A 284 -0.71 -24.60 -13.72
C GLN A 284 -1.24 -23.58 -12.71
N ALA A 285 -1.65 -22.40 -13.17
CA ALA A 285 -2.29 -21.38 -12.32
C ALA A 285 -3.64 -21.88 -11.79
N GLY A 286 -4.47 -22.46 -12.66
CA GLY A 286 -5.74 -23.08 -12.28
C GLY A 286 -5.57 -24.18 -11.23
N LYS A 287 -4.56 -25.06 -11.42
CA LYS A 287 -4.23 -26.13 -10.45
C LYS A 287 -3.78 -25.57 -9.09
N ALA A 288 -2.98 -24.49 -9.07
CA ALA A 288 -2.54 -23.86 -7.83
C ALA A 288 -3.72 -23.23 -7.05
N ILE A 289 -4.59 -22.50 -7.74
CA ILE A 289 -5.81 -21.93 -7.15
C ILE A 289 -6.71 -23.06 -6.62
N ARG A 290 -6.94 -24.09 -7.42
CA ARG A 290 -7.73 -25.27 -7.02
C ARG A 290 -7.13 -25.96 -5.79
N ALA A 291 -5.81 -26.09 -5.70
CA ALA A 291 -5.15 -26.70 -4.56
C ALA A 291 -5.41 -25.92 -3.26
N GLY A 292 -5.27 -24.60 -3.29
CA GLY A 292 -5.61 -23.73 -2.15
C GLY A 292 -7.08 -23.77 -1.79
N PHE A 293 -7.96 -23.69 -2.78
CA PHE A 293 -9.42 -23.82 -2.58
C PHE A 293 -9.81 -25.14 -1.93
N MET A 294 -9.27 -26.25 -2.42
CA MET A 294 -9.54 -27.59 -1.88
C MET A 294 -8.97 -27.77 -0.47
N ALA A 295 -7.82 -27.17 -0.16
CA ALA A 295 -7.30 -27.18 1.20
C ALA A 295 -8.27 -26.53 2.17
N ALA A 296 -8.78 -25.34 1.86
CA ALA A 296 -9.75 -24.63 2.68
C ALA A 296 -11.10 -25.39 2.74
N TYR A 297 -11.58 -25.91 1.62
CA TYR A 297 -12.79 -26.73 1.57
C TYR A 297 -12.69 -28.00 2.44
N ASN A 298 -11.55 -28.69 2.40
CA ASN A 298 -11.37 -29.92 3.20
C ASN A 298 -11.27 -29.63 4.69
N HIS A 299 -10.74 -28.46 5.05
CA HIS A 299 -10.64 -28.01 6.45
C HIS A 299 -11.99 -27.55 7.02
N ALA A 300 -12.91 -27.07 6.18
CA ALA A 300 -14.24 -26.65 6.65
C ALA A 300 -15.04 -27.81 7.25
N ASP A 301 -15.95 -27.47 8.19
CA ASP A 301 -16.82 -28.46 8.84
C ASP A 301 -17.68 -29.22 7.83
N ASN A 302 -17.78 -30.52 8.01
CA ASN A 302 -18.55 -31.42 7.13
C ASN A 302 -20.05 -31.08 7.06
N SER A 303 -20.60 -30.51 8.12
CA SER A 303 -22.01 -30.10 8.17
C SER A 303 -22.36 -28.92 7.28
N ALA A 304 -21.34 -28.17 6.90
CA ALA A 304 -21.44 -26.91 6.14
C ALA A 304 -20.90 -27.01 4.69
N LYS A 305 -20.45 -28.18 4.25
CA LYS A 305 -19.78 -28.30 2.95
C LYS A 305 -20.76 -28.20 1.79
N ALA A 306 -20.46 -27.26 0.87
CA ALA A 306 -21.15 -27.15 -0.41
C ALA A 306 -20.81 -28.33 -1.34
N THR A 307 -21.72 -28.65 -2.24
CA THR A 307 -21.43 -29.53 -3.37
C THR A 307 -20.56 -28.77 -4.38
N LEU A 308 -19.39 -29.34 -4.75
CA LEU A 308 -18.48 -28.72 -5.71
C LEU A 308 -18.65 -29.34 -7.10
N ARG A 309 -18.67 -28.51 -8.12
CA ARG A 309 -18.56 -28.89 -9.52
C ARG A 309 -17.40 -28.16 -10.18
N PHE A 310 -16.68 -28.87 -11.02
CA PHE A 310 -15.48 -28.35 -11.68
C PHE A 310 -15.68 -28.31 -13.20
N TYR A 311 -15.36 -27.18 -13.80
CA TYR A 311 -15.45 -26.94 -15.22
C TYR A 311 -14.12 -26.41 -15.72
N ASP A 312 -13.58 -27.03 -16.78
CA ASP A 312 -12.39 -26.51 -17.44
C ASP A 312 -12.79 -25.29 -18.29
N SER A 313 -12.32 -24.11 -17.89
CA SER A 313 -12.66 -22.85 -18.57
C SER A 313 -12.12 -22.75 -20.00
N GLU A 314 -11.24 -23.67 -20.42
CA GLU A 314 -10.68 -23.73 -21.76
C GLU A 314 -11.48 -24.64 -22.73
N GLN A 315 -12.48 -25.39 -22.22
CA GLN A 315 -13.22 -26.38 -23.03
C GLN A 315 -14.42 -25.78 -23.75
N SER A 316 -15.00 -24.70 -23.26
CA SER A 316 -16.21 -24.10 -23.80
C SER A 316 -16.24 -22.59 -23.58
N SER A 317 -17.18 -21.89 -24.25
CA SER A 317 -17.35 -20.47 -24.02
C SER A 317 -17.73 -20.17 -22.56
N PRO A 318 -17.31 -19.05 -21.99
CA PRO A 318 -17.66 -18.66 -20.62
C PRO A 318 -19.19 -18.63 -20.39
N GLN A 319 -19.96 -18.18 -21.38
CA GLN A 319 -21.44 -18.18 -21.33
C GLN A 319 -21.99 -19.60 -21.24
N THR A 320 -21.51 -20.53 -22.09
CA THR A 320 -21.95 -21.94 -22.05
C THR A 320 -21.69 -22.57 -20.71
N LEU A 321 -20.51 -22.32 -20.12
CA LEU A 321 -20.16 -22.86 -18.79
C LEU A 321 -20.99 -22.24 -17.68
N TYR A 322 -21.30 -20.94 -17.76
CA TYR A 322 -22.22 -20.28 -16.83
C TYR A 322 -23.60 -20.88 -16.88
N ASP A 323 -24.17 -21.03 -18.09
CA ASP A 323 -25.52 -21.55 -18.30
C ASP A 323 -25.60 -23.03 -17.85
N GLN A 324 -24.56 -23.82 -18.11
CA GLN A 324 -24.45 -25.19 -17.63
C GLN A 324 -24.40 -25.26 -16.10
N ALA A 325 -23.53 -24.46 -15.46
CA ALA A 325 -23.44 -24.40 -14.01
C ALA A 325 -24.78 -23.98 -13.38
N ALA A 326 -25.47 -23.01 -13.99
CA ALA A 326 -26.79 -22.55 -13.55
C ALA A 326 -27.84 -23.66 -13.65
N ALA A 327 -27.90 -24.37 -14.79
CA ALA A 327 -28.81 -25.48 -15.02
C ALA A 327 -28.58 -26.64 -14.04
N GLU A 328 -27.32 -26.88 -13.64
CA GLU A 328 -26.95 -27.87 -12.66
C GLU A 328 -27.12 -27.41 -11.20
N GLY A 329 -27.68 -26.21 -10.98
CA GLY A 329 -28.09 -25.70 -9.68
C GLY A 329 -26.94 -25.06 -8.86
N ALA A 330 -25.92 -24.51 -9.51
CA ALA A 330 -24.92 -23.70 -8.82
C ALA A 330 -25.56 -22.45 -8.20
N GLN A 331 -25.16 -22.10 -7.00
CA GLN A 331 -25.59 -20.90 -6.29
C GLN A 331 -24.50 -19.83 -6.24
N LEU A 332 -23.26 -20.20 -6.52
CA LEU A 332 -22.11 -19.33 -6.67
C LEU A 332 -21.18 -19.92 -7.74
N ILE A 333 -20.62 -19.06 -8.57
CA ILE A 333 -19.62 -19.44 -9.56
C ILE A 333 -18.30 -18.74 -9.18
N ILE A 334 -17.20 -19.51 -9.15
CA ILE A 334 -15.84 -19.02 -8.88
C ILE A 334 -14.99 -19.20 -10.12
N GLY A 335 -14.38 -18.12 -10.59
CA GLY A 335 -13.77 -17.99 -11.89
C GLY A 335 -14.68 -17.22 -12.85
N PRO A 336 -14.29 -17.08 -14.14
CA PRO A 336 -13.02 -17.55 -14.71
C PRO A 336 -11.79 -16.75 -14.24
N LEU A 337 -10.59 -17.21 -14.67
CA LEU A 337 -9.31 -16.59 -14.36
C LEU A 337 -8.84 -15.62 -15.46
N ALA A 338 -9.05 -15.96 -16.72
CA ALA A 338 -8.58 -15.17 -17.86
C ALA A 338 -9.43 -13.90 -18.04
N LYS A 339 -8.79 -12.75 -18.26
CA LYS A 339 -9.49 -11.46 -18.43
C LYS A 339 -10.44 -11.47 -19.62
N GLU A 340 -10.03 -12.07 -20.72
CA GLU A 340 -10.82 -12.20 -21.94
C GLU A 340 -12.11 -12.98 -21.69
N GLN A 341 -12.04 -14.03 -20.86
CA GLN A 341 -13.21 -14.83 -20.46
C GLN A 341 -14.15 -14.04 -19.54
N ILE A 342 -13.61 -13.25 -18.60
CA ILE A 342 -14.39 -12.37 -17.71
C ILE A 342 -15.11 -11.30 -18.54
N GLN A 343 -14.39 -10.67 -19.46
CA GLN A 343 -14.95 -9.65 -20.35
C GLN A 343 -16.10 -10.22 -21.21
N SER A 344 -15.86 -11.37 -21.88
CA SER A 344 -16.86 -12.07 -22.68
C SER A 344 -18.09 -12.44 -21.86
N LEU A 345 -17.88 -12.95 -20.63
CA LEU A 345 -18.98 -13.30 -19.72
C LEU A 345 -19.81 -12.08 -19.33
N ALA A 346 -19.15 -10.96 -19.01
CA ALA A 346 -19.82 -9.73 -18.63
C ALA A 346 -20.61 -9.05 -19.78
N GLU A 347 -20.21 -9.31 -21.04
CA GLU A 347 -20.89 -8.82 -22.24
C GLU A 347 -22.09 -9.66 -22.62
N THR A 348 -22.04 -10.98 -22.38
CA THR A 348 -23.00 -11.94 -22.89
C THR A 348 -24.04 -12.42 -21.89
N VAL A 349 -23.75 -12.29 -20.56
CA VAL A 349 -24.57 -12.85 -19.48
C VAL A 349 -25.20 -11.76 -18.62
N THR A 350 -26.48 -11.96 -18.28
CA THR A 350 -27.10 -11.29 -17.13
C THR A 350 -26.97 -12.20 -15.92
N PHE A 351 -26.22 -11.75 -14.92
CA PHE A 351 -25.88 -12.59 -13.75
C PHE A 351 -27.10 -12.82 -12.83
N ASN A 352 -27.71 -13.99 -12.94
CA ASN A 352 -28.73 -14.48 -11.99
C ASN A 352 -28.10 -15.17 -10.78
N ILE A 353 -26.88 -15.71 -10.97
CA ILE A 353 -26.04 -16.35 -9.94
C ILE A 353 -24.82 -15.45 -9.74
N PRO A 354 -24.42 -15.15 -8.48
CA PRO A 354 -23.22 -14.38 -8.23
C PRO A 354 -21.98 -15.08 -8.79
N VAL A 355 -21.05 -14.28 -9.32
CA VAL A 355 -19.78 -14.73 -9.90
C VAL A 355 -18.64 -14.03 -9.15
N LEU A 356 -17.72 -14.81 -8.62
CA LEU A 356 -16.44 -14.36 -8.10
C LEU A 356 -15.37 -14.60 -9.18
N ALA A 357 -15.19 -13.64 -10.07
CA ALA A 357 -14.13 -13.68 -11.08
C ALA A 357 -12.75 -13.57 -10.42
N LEU A 358 -11.81 -14.41 -10.86
CA LEU A 358 -10.46 -14.48 -10.26
C LEU A 358 -9.44 -13.59 -10.98
N ASN A 359 -9.92 -12.47 -11.50
CA ASN A 359 -9.11 -11.40 -12.05
C ASN A 359 -9.91 -10.09 -12.03
N HIS A 360 -9.28 -8.99 -12.44
CA HIS A 360 -9.86 -7.67 -12.45
C HIS A 360 -9.72 -6.99 -13.82
N ILE A 361 -10.80 -6.36 -14.27
CA ILE A 361 -10.87 -5.55 -15.48
C ILE A 361 -11.22 -4.12 -15.06
N PRO A 362 -10.32 -3.14 -15.26
CA PRO A 362 -10.59 -1.75 -14.91
C PRO A 362 -11.86 -1.22 -15.58
N GLY A 363 -12.70 -0.55 -14.79
CA GLY A 363 -13.96 0.04 -15.28
C GLY A 363 -15.10 -0.96 -15.51
N LEU A 364 -14.90 -2.26 -15.33
CA LEU A 364 -15.97 -3.24 -15.43
C LEU A 364 -16.72 -3.33 -14.09
N GLN A 365 -17.99 -2.92 -14.13
CA GLN A 365 -18.91 -3.06 -13.00
C GLN A 365 -20.20 -3.70 -13.48
N LYS A 366 -20.59 -4.80 -12.86
CA LYS A 366 -21.84 -5.52 -13.12
C LYS A 366 -22.44 -6.00 -11.81
N ASN A 367 -23.75 -5.97 -11.72
CA ASN A 367 -24.45 -6.53 -10.57
C ASN A 367 -24.13 -8.03 -10.43
N ARG A 368 -23.84 -8.49 -9.21
CA ARG A 368 -23.46 -9.88 -8.87
C ARG A 368 -22.15 -10.39 -9.51
N LEU A 369 -21.35 -9.51 -10.09
CA LEU A 369 -19.99 -9.82 -10.53
C LEU A 369 -19.01 -9.20 -9.54
N TYR A 370 -18.35 -10.05 -8.76
CA TYR A 370 -17.28 -9.66 -7.85
C TYR A 370 -15.94 -9.97 -8.53
N GLN A 371 -14.97 -9.09 -8.35
CA GLN A 371 -13.66 -9.23 -8.98
C GLN A 371 -12.57 -9.34 -7.92
N PHE A 372 -11.88 -10.47 -7.89
CA PHE A 372 -10.79 -10.76 -6.97
C PHE A 372 -9.51 -11.04 -7.76
N SER A 373 -8.45 -10.30 -7.54
CA SER A 373 -7.21 -10.42 -8.31
C SER A 373 -5.94 -10.29 -7.48
N LEU A 374 -4.86 -10.90 -7.99
CA LEU A 374 -3.49 -10.62 -7.57
C LEU A 374 -2.88 -9.65 -8.58
N SER A 375 -3.34 -8.41 -8.55
CA SER A 375 -2.92 -7.38 -9.51
C SER A 375 -1.53 -6.83 -9.15
N PRO A 376 -0.54 -6.90 -10.05
CA PRO A 376 0.75 -6.26 -9.81
C PRO A 376 0.66 -4.73 -9.62
N LEU A 377 -0.40 -4.11 -10.12
CA LEU A 377 -0.64 -2.69 -9.93
C LEU A 377 -1.10 -2.40 -8.51
N ASP A 378 -1.98 -3.24 -7.95
CA ASP A 378 -2.39 -3.12 -6.54
C ASP A 378 -1.22 -3.39 -5.59
N ASP A 379 -0.34 -4.32 -5.96
CA ASP A 379 0.86 -4.61 -5.20
C ASP A 379 1.84 -3.42 -5.24
N ALA A 380 1.91 -2.72 -6.38
CA ALA A 380 2.71 -1.51 -6.52
C ALA A 380 2.15 -0.32 -5.72
N ASP A 381 0.80 -0.17 -5.68
CA ASP A 381 0.10 0.80 -4.85
C ASP A 381 0.47 0.65 -3.36
N GLN A 382 0.54 -0.58 -2.85
CA GLN A 382 0.90 -0.83 -1.46
C GLN A 382 2.31 -0.35 -1.12
N ILE A 383 3.27 -0.49 -2.04
CA ILE A 383 4.65 -0.11 -1.78
C ILE A 383 4.89 1.40 -1.92
N THR A 384 4.20 2.08 -2.82
CA THR A 384 4.25 3.54 -2.91
C THR A 384 3.62 4.17 -1.67
N HIS A 385 2.48 3.67 -1.20
CA HIS A 385 1.85 4.09 0.05
C HIS A 385 2.81 3.89 1.23
N LYS A 386 3.42 2.71 1.36
CA LYS A 386 4.39 2.45 2.43
C LYS A 386 5.56 3.43 2.41
N ALA A 387 6.15 3.68 1.25
CA ALA A 387 7.24 4.64 1.12
C ALA A 387 6.80 6.09 1.45
N ARG A 388 5.55 6.46 1.10
CA ARG A 388 4.97 7.76 1.48
C ARG A 388 4.72 7.87 2.98
N GLU A 389 4.22 6.82 3.61
CA GLU A 389 4.01 6.72 5.06
C GLU A 389 5.32 6.85 5.84
N ASP A 390 6.40 6.26 5.31
CA ASP A 390 7.74 6.38 5.87
C ASP A 390 8.36 7.79 5.64
N GLY A 391 7.62 8.72 5.00
CA GLY A 391 7.98 10.12 4.87
C GLY A 391 8.72 10.49 3.59
N HIS A 392 8.89 9.56 2.64
CA HIS A 392 9.64 9.81 1.41
C HIS A 392 8.81 10.55 0.37
N GLN A 393 9.45 11.44 -0.39
CA GLN A 393 8.78 12.31 -1.35
C GLN A 393 9.40 12.30 -2.74
N ARG A 394 10.69 11.97 -2.87
CA ARG A 394 11.46 12.12 -4.11
C ARG A 394 12.09 10.78 -4.48
N ALA A 395 11.40 10.06 -5.35
CA ALA A 395 11.76 8.70 -5.72
C ALA A 395 12.61 8.61 -6.99
N LEU A 396 13.48 7.61 -6.99
CA LEU A 396 14.12 7.05 -8.18
C LEU A 396 13.40 5.75 -8.53
N LEU A 397 13.14 5.50 -9.81
CA LEU A 397 12.51 4.28 -10.29
C LEU A 397 13.54 3.40 -11.03
N LEU A 398 13.61 2.12 -10.67
CA LEU A 398 14.45 1.14 -11.32
C LEU A 398 13.62 -0.11 -11.66
N VAL A 399 13.44 -0.37 -12.96
CA VAL A 399 12.54 -1.41 -13.45
C VAL A 399 13.17 -2.19 -14.63
N PRO A 400 12.74 -3.42 -14.93
CA PRO A 400 13.27 -4.15 -16.09
C PRO A 400 12.82 -3.51 -17.43
N GLU A 401 13.67 -3.58 -18.46
CA GLU A 401 13.44 -2.97 -19.78
C GLU A 401 12.38 -3.66 -20.65
N ASN A 402 11.70 -4.65 -20.15
CA ASN A 402 10.63 -5.37 -20.85
C ASN A 402 9.27 -4.64 -20.77
N ALA A 403 8.28 -5.10 -21.55
CA ALA A 403 6.96 -4.48 -21.58
C ALA A 403 6.22 -4.48 -20.22
N PRO A 404 6.26 -5.55 -19.41
CA PRO A 404 5.74 -5.50 -18.03
C PRO A 404 6.44 -4.46 -17.16
N GLY A 405 7.77 -4.40 -17.19
CA GLY A 405 8.52 -3.41 -16.40
C GLY A 405 8.17 -1.96 -16.74
N LYS A 406 8.02 -1.65 -18.03
CA LYS A 406 7.59 -0.31 -18.48
C LYS A 406 6.19 0.04 -17.99
N ARG A 407 5.25 -0.92 -17.99
CA ARG A 407 3.90 -0.69 -17.43
C ARG A 407 3.97 -0.44 -15.92
N THR A 408 4.78 -1.22 -15.20
CA THR A 408 4.99 -1.03 -13.76
C THR A 408 5.62 0.34 -13.47
N ALA A 409 6.61 0.78 -14.27
CA ALA A 409 7.22 2.10 -14.12
C ALA A 409 6.20 3.23 -14.27
N ASN A 410 5.37 3.17 -15.32
CA ASN A 410 4.34 4.18 -15.56
C ASN A 410 3.35 4.23 -14.38
N TYR A 411 2.92 3.07 -13.89
CA TYR A 411 2.00 2.99 -12.79
C TYR A 411 2.60 3.51 -11.48
N LEU A 412 3.82 3.08 -11.13
CA LEU A 412 4.53 3.56 -9.94
C LEU A 412 4.73 5.09 -9.99
N ALA A 413 5.06 5.62 -11.18
CA ALA A 413 5.25 7.06 -11.35
C ALA A 413 3.93 7.83 -11.19
N GLU A 414 2.86 7.35 -11.81
CA GLU A 414 1.53 7.97 -11.72
C GLU A 414 0.99 7.92 -10.29
N ASP A 415 1.06 6.76 -9.65
CA ASP A 415 0.56 6.57 -8.30
C ASP A 415 1.38 7.39 -7.28
N TRP A 416 2.72 7.39 -7.40
CA TRP A 416 3.59 8.23 -6.59
C TRP A 416 3.26 9.72 -6.70
N GLN A 417 2.99 10.20 -7.93
CA GLN A 417 2.63 11.60 -8.19
C GLN A 417 1.24 11.94 -7.66
N ASN A 418 0.27 11.03 -7.79
CA ASN A 418 -1.09 11.19 -7.26
C ASN A 418 -1.07 11.33 -5.73
N GLN A 419 -0.11 10.69 -5.06
CA GLN A 419 0.12 10.82 -3.62
C GLN A 419 0.98 12.07 -3.25
N GLY A 420 1.26 12.96 -4.20
CA GLY A 420 2.05 14.18 -3.99
C GLY A 420 3.56 13.97 -3.96
N GLY A 421 4.06 12.82 -4.40
CA GLY A 421 5.48 12.55 -4.55
C GLY A 421 6.05 13.06 -5.89
N THR A 422 7.37 13.11 -5.99
CA THR A 422 8.07 13.49 -7.22
C THR A 422 8.96 12.34 -7.69
N VAL A 423 8.83 11.94 -8.94
CA VAL A 423 9.78 11.04 -9.60
C VAL A 423 10.91 11.86 -10.18
N LEU A 424 12.12 11.63 -9.70
CA LEU A 424 13.31 12.38 -10.13
C LEU A 424 13.97 11.79 -11.38
N GLU A 425 13.98 10.45 -11.46
CA GLU A 425 14.63 9.70 -12.53
C GLU A 425 14.01 8.32 -12.65
N THR A 426 13.90 7.81 -13.88
CA THR A 426 13.47 6.44 -14.16
C THR A 426 14.49 5.77 -15.06
N GLN A 427 15.08 4.67 -14.61
CA GLN A 427 16.00 3.87 -15.40
C GLN A 427 15.48 2.45 -15.58
N THR A 428 15.79 1.87 -16.74
CA THR A 428 15.47 0.48 -17.04
C THR A 428 16.74 -0.36 -17.08
N TYR A 429 16.68 -1.58 -16.57
CA TYR A 429 17.78 -2.54 -16.60
C TYR A 429 17.44 -3.77 -17.45
N ASN A 430 18.44 -4.40 -18.05
CA ASN A 430 18.28 -5.65 -18.76
C ASN A 430 18.26 -6.83 -17.77
N PRO A 431 17.14 -7.54 -17.58
CA PRO A 431 17.05 -8.63 -16.58
C PRO A 431 17.89 -9.88 -16.93
N LYS A 432 18.53 -9.91 -18.11
CA LYS A 432 19.44 -10.99 -18.50
C LYS A 432 20.89 -10.75 -18.09
N GLU A 433 21.19 -9.56 -17.62
CA GLU A 433 22.52 -9.17 -17.12
C GLU A 433 22.59 -9.34 -15.61
N SER A 434 23.81 -9.40 -15.08
CA SER A 434 24.09 -9.40 -13.64
C SER A 434 24.86 -8.17 -13.20
N ASP A 435 25.39 -7.39 -14.15
CA ASP A 435 26.04 -6.12 -13.90
C ASP A 435 25.12 -4.97 -14.31
N PHE A 436 24.63 -4.26 -13.33
CA PHE A 436 23.72 -3.12 -13.49
C PHE A 436 24.43 -1.77 -13.28
N SER A 437 25.77 -1.77 -13.23
CA SER A 437 26.58 -0.60 -12.91
C SER A 437 26.26 0.60 -13.77
N ALA A 438 26.17 0.43 -15.10
CA ALA A 438 25.88 1.53 -16.02
C ALA A 438 24.49 2.16 -15.77
N THR A 439 23.49 1.32 -15.50
CA THR A 439 22.12 1.79 -15.18
C THR A 439 22.07 2.51 -13.84
N ILE A 440 22.74 1.97 -12.81
CA ILE A 440 22.79 2.57 -11.48
C ILE A 440 23.55 3.89 -11.50
N GLN A 441 24.65 3.98 -12.25
CA GLN A 441 25.39 5.24 -12.39
C GLN A 441 24.54 6.35 -13.02
N LYS A 442 23.74 6.02 -14.03
CA LYS A 442 22.77 6.96 -14.62
C LYS A 442 21.69 7.35 -13.62
N LEU A 443 21.09 6.39 -12.94
CA LEU A 443 20.05 6.61 -11.92
C LEU A 443 20.55 7.59 -10.84
N LEU A 444 21.82 7.49 -10.47
CA LEU A 444 22.46 8.29 -9.43
C LEU A 444 23.18 9.54 -9.97
N ASN A 445 23.09 9.85 -11.27
CA ASN A 445 23.79 10.97 -11.96
C ASN A 445 25.33 10.94 -11.79
N LEU A 446 25.91 9.76 -11.61
CA LEU A 446 27.37 9.60 -11.49
C LEU A 446 28.07 9.78 -12.85
N ASP A 447 27.44 9.35 -13.92
CA ASP A 447 27.90 9.56 -15.30
C ASP A 447 27.95 11.05 -15.66
N GLU A 448 26.97 11.83 -15.27
CA GLU A 448 26.98 13.29 -15.43
C GLU A 448 28.06 13.96 -14.56
N SER A 449 28.29 13.45 -13.35
CA SER A 449 29.35 13.90 -12.46
C SER A 449 30.72 13.68 -13.12
N GLU A 450 30.94 12.52 -13.72
CA GLU A 450 32.17 12.22 -14.48
C GLU A 450 32.32 13.09 -15.73
N GLN A 451 31.25 13.30 -16.48
CA GLN A 451 31.28 14.21 -17.64
C GLN A 451 31.62 15.65 -17.25
N ARG A 452 31.08 16.15 -16.13
CA ARG A 452 31.42 17.47 -15.60
C ARG A 452 32.89 17.53 -15.20
N TYR A 453 33.41 16.51 -14.57
CA TYR A 453 34.82 16.41 -14.21
C TYR A 453 35.71 16.44 -15.46
N ASN A 454 35.42 15.64 -16.49
CA ASN A 454 36.17 15.60 -17.73
C ASN A 454 36.20 16.96 -18.45
N LYS A 455 35.11 17.72 -18.41
CA LYS A 455 35.06 19.11 -18.91
C LYS A 455 35.95 20.04 -18.08
N ILE A 456 35.96 19.90 -16.76
CA ILE A 456 36.81 20.72 -15.87
C ILE A 456 38.29 20.40 -16.10
N LEU A 457 38.65 19.13 -16.28
CA LEU A 457 40.02 18.73 -16.57
C LEU A 457 40.63 19.41 -17.83
N THR A 458 39.78 19.67 -18.83
CA THR A 458 40.21 20.39 -20.04
C THR A 458 40.55 21.85 -19.76
N LEU A 459 39.98 22.43 -18.72
CA LEU A 459 40.17 23.84 -18.33
C LEU A 459 41.24 24.03 -17.25
N VAL A 460 41.28 23.07 -16.30
CA VAL A 460 42.21 23.11 -15.15
C VAL A 460 42.82 21.72 -14.96
N PRO A 461 44.02 21.49 -15.54
CA PRO A 461 44.71 20.20 -15.36
C PRO A 461 45.11 19.97 -13.91
N GLY A 462 44.96 18.69 -13.46
CA GLY A 462 45.41 18.27 -12.12
C GLY A 462 44.35 18.39 -11.01
N VAL A 463 43.11 18.75 -11.33
CA VAL A 463 41.97 18.69 -10.37
C VAL A 463 41.73 17.25 -9.96
N LYS A 464 41.59 16.99 -8.65
CA LYS A 464 41.21 15.69 -8.12
C LYS A 464 39.70 15.49 -8.28
N TYR A 465 39.31 14.31 -8.72
CA TYR A 465 37.90 13.90 -8.84
C TYR A 465 37.48 12.95 -7.72
N THR A 466 36.35 13.24 -7.15
CA THR A 466 35.63 12.32 -6.30
C THR A 466 34.22 12.21 -6.86
N PRO A 467 33.80 11.04 -7.32
CA PRO A 467 32.43 10.83 -7.80
C PRO A 467 31.41 11.23 -6.70
N ARG A 468 30.40 11.99 -7.11
CA ARG A 468 29.31 12.38 -6.20
C ARG A 468 27.99 12.04 -6.85
N ARG A 469 27.25 11.17 -6.20
CA ARG A 469 25.87 10.90 -6.59
C ARG A 469 24.95 12.09 -6.30
N ARG A 470 23.78 12.09 -6.91
CA ARG A 470 22.70 13.02 -6.56
C ARG A 470 22.35 12.90 -5.07
N GLN A 471 21.93 14.00 -4.47
CA GLN A 471 21.61 14.10 -3.04
C GLN A 471 20.13 14.48 -2.80
N ASP A 472 19.37 14.60 -3.89
CA ASP A 472 17.98 15.05 -3.89
C ASP A 472 16.96 13.91 -3.81
N ALA A 473 17.40 12.64 -3.96
CA ALA A 473 16.55 11.46 -3.85
C ALA A 473 16.48 10.95 -2.41
N ASP A 474 15.32 10.52 -1.98
CA ASP A 474 15.06 9.97 -0.64
C ASP A 474 14.47 8.55 -0.65
N ALA A 475 14.12 7.99 -1.82
CA ALA A 475 13.72 6.60 -1.96
C ALA A 475 14.08 6.03 -3.34
N VAL A 476 14.22 4.70 -3.41
CA VAL A 476 14.27 3.93 -4.67
C VAL A 476 13.07 3.02 -4.73
N LEU A 477 12.23 3.14 -5.76
CA LEU A 477 11.14 2.21 -6.07
C LEU A 477 11.67 1.18 -7.07
N LEU A 478 11.73 -0.08 -6.64
CA LEU A 478 12.35 -1.18 -7.38
C LEU A 478 11.32 -2.20 -7.85
N SER A 479 11.30 -2.48 -9.15
CA SER A 479 10.63 -3.64 -9.71
C SER A 479 11.68 -4.67 -10.13
N ALA A 480 11.80 -5.77 -9.39
CA ALA A 480 12.75 -6.83 -9.66
C ALA A 480 12.25 -8.18 -9.12
N TYR A 481 12.77 -9.27 -9.68
CA TYR A 481 12.73 -10.56 -8.98
C TYR A 481 13.92 -10.67 -8.01
N SER A 482 13.86 -11.65 -7.11
CA SER A 482 14.90 -11.84 -6.10
C SER A 482 16.31 -12.02 -6.68
N ALA A 483 16.44 -12.64 -7.85
CA ALA A 483 17.74 -12.87 -8.50
C ALA A 483 18.41 -11.55 -8.92
N GLU A 484 17.67 -10.67 -9.61
CA GLU A 484 18.18 -9.37 -10.03
C GLU A 484 18.42 -8.45 -8.82
N ALA A 485 17.49 -8.45 -7.87
CA ALA A 485 17.59 -7.60 -6.69
C ALA A 485 18.81 -7.92 -5.81
N ARG A 486 19.19 -9.20 -5.69
CA ARG A 486 20.45 -9.62 -5.02
C ARG A 486 21.70 -9.08 -5.70
N SER A 487 21.63 -8.71 -6.97
CA SER A 487 22.74 -8.04 -7.68
C SER A 487 22.61 -6.52 -7.65
N ILE A 488 21.38 -5.98 -7.74
CA ILE A 488 21.12 -4.54 -7.75
C ILE A 488 21.46 -3.89 -6.41
N ASN A 489 21.01 -4.47 -5.29
CA ASN A 489 21.14 -3.85 -3.99
C ASN A 489 22.61 -3.68 -3.54
N PRO A 490 23.50 -4.68 -3.63
CA PRO A 490 24.91 -4.48 -3.34
C PRO A 490 25.57 -3.45 -4.29
N GLN A 491 25.14 -3.37 -5.55
CA GLN A 491 25.68 -2.37 -6.49
C GLN A 491 25.20 -0.96 -6.13
N LEU A 492 23.95 -0.77 -5.66
CA LEU A 492 23.51 0.52 -5.10
C LEU A 492 24.38 0.95 -3.92
N GLN A 493 24.67 0.00 -3.00
CA GLN A 493 25.57 0.26 -1.86
C GLN A 493 26.98 0.60 -2.31
N PHE A 494 27.53 -0.11 -3.30
CA PHE A 494 28.85 0.15 -3.86
C PHE A 494 28.95 1.58 -4.42
N TYR A 495 27.90 2.07 -5.08
CA TYR A 495 27.80 3.43 -5.59
C TYR A 495 27.34 4.45 -4.53
N GLN A 496 27.51 4.13 -3.24
CA GLN A 496 27.24 5.00 -2.10
C GLN A 496 25.78 5.47 -2.02
N ALA A 497 24.85 4.62 -2.43
CA ALA A 497 23.41 4.85 -2.28
C ALA A 497 22.79 3.98 -1.17
N GLY A 498 23.60 3.40 -0.27
CA GLY A 498 23.13 2.55 0.82
C GLY A 498 22.36 3.28 1.94
N ASP A 499 22.33 4.60 1.91
CA ASP A 499 21.53 5.48 2.77
C ASP A 499 20.17 5.85 2.14
N ILE A 500 19.92 5.50 0.87
CA ILE A 500 18.62 5.68 0.23
C ILE A 500 17.84 4.38 0.41
N PRO A 501 16.71 4.38 1.14
CA PRO A 501 15.90 3.18 1.33
C PRO A 501 15.32 2.68 0.00
N VAL A 502 15.27 1.36 -0.13
CA VAL A 502 14.76 0.68 -1.32
C VAL A 502 13.41 0.03 -0.99
N TYR A 503 12.40 0.36 -1.78
CA TYR A 503 11.05 -0.19 -1.70
C TYR A 503 10.79 -1.03 -2.95
N ALA A 504 10.49 -2.31 -2.78
CA ALA A 504 10.36 -3.24 -3.88
C ALA A 504 8.97 -3.86 -3.98
N ILE A 505 8.54 -4.18 -5.21
CA ILE A 505 7.30 -4.94 -5.43
C ILE A 505 7.44 -6.39 -4.92
N PRO A 506 6.35 -7.12 -4.64
CA PRO A 506 6.36 -8.44 -4.01
C PRO A 506 7.21 -9.51 -4.71
N THR A 507 7.49 -9.37 -6.01
CA THR A 507 8.28 -10.34 -6.78
C THR A 507 9.71 -10.54 -6.26
N ILE A 508 10.18 -9.65 -5.38
CA ILE A 508 11.48 -9.77 -4.72
C ILE A 508 11.55 -10.95 -3.74
N TYR A 509 10.43 -11.36 -3.17
CA TYR A 509 10.37 -12.44 -2.20
C TYR A 509 9.81 -13.72 -2.81
N THR A 510 10.50 -14.82 -2.60
CA THR A 510 10.10 -16.14 -3.13
C THR A 510 9.05 -16.85 -2.28
N GLY A 511 8.73 -16.33 -1.08
CA GLY A 511 7.90 -17.02 -0.09
C GLY A 511 8.66 -18.10 0.69
N GLN A 512 9.97 -18.21 0.50
CA GLN A 512 10.83 -19.16 1.23
C GLN A 512 12.07 -18.42 1.71
N VAL A 513 12.34 -18.48 2.99
CA VAL A 513 13.53 -17.85 3.60
C VAL A 513 14.78 -18.58 3.17
N ASN A 514 15.75 -17.85 2.62
CA ASN A 514 17.10 -18.32 2.38
C ASN A 514 18.10 -17.27 2.87
N ALA A 515 18.34 -17.23 4.17
CA ALA A 515 19.11 -16.19 4.82
C ALA A 515 20.49 -15.95 4.16
N SER A 516 21.14 -17.00 3.65
CA SER A 516 22.45 -16.87 2.98
C SER A 516 22.37 -16.16 1.63
N LEU A 517 21.34 -16.46 0.81
CA LEU A 517 21.17 -15.81 -0.48
C LEU A 517 20.50 -14.44 -0.34
N ASP A 518 19.60 -14.29 0.62
CA ASP A 518 18.79 -13.08 0.82
C ASP A 518 19.52 -12.01 1.64
N ALA A 519 20.75 -12.31 2.15
CA ALA A 519 21.61 -11.31 2.78
C ALA A 519 21.89 -10.11 1.87
N ASP A 520 21.95 -10.34 0.56
CA ASP A 520 22.10 -9.27 -0.44
C ASP A 520 20.84 -8.39 -0.60
N LEU A 521 19.70 -8.81 -0.06
CA LEU A 521 18.45 -8.04 -0.04
C LEU A 521 18.29 -7.16 1.21
N ASN A 522 19.21 -7.23 2.17
CA ASN A 522 19.11 -6.50 3.44
C ASN A 522 18.78 -5.01 3.23
N LYS A 523 17.88 -4.50 4.08
CA LYS A 523 17.31 -3.14 4.06
C LYS A 523 16.35 -2.86 2.91
N ILE A 524 15.96 -3.84 2.10
CA ILE A 524 14.88 -3.65 1.13
C ILE A 524 13.54 -3.89 1.85
N THR A 525 12.64 -2.93 1.75
CA THR A 525 11.26 -3.03 2.21
C THR A 525 10.36 -3.46 1.06
N PHE A 526 9.43 -4.37 1.34
CA PHE A 526 8.43 -4.84 0.37
C PHE A 526 7.13 -5.19 1.09
N CYS A 527 6.01 -5.22 0.37
CA CYS A 527 4.74 -5.66 0.93
C CYS A 527 4.25 -6.88 0.15
N ASP A 528 3.74 -7.91 0.84
CA ASP A 528 3.35 -9.17 0.20
C ASP A 528 2.16 -9.84 0.92
N THR A 529 1.70 -10.90 0.36
CA THR A 529 0.63 -11.79 0.79
C THR A 529 0.92 -12.38 2.19
N PRO A 530 0.04 -12.23 3.19
CA PRO A 530 0.24 -12.73 4.57
C PRO A 530 0.58 -14.21 4.64
N TRP A 531 0.01 -15.04 3.76
CA TRP A 531 0.23 -16.48 3.72
C TRP A 531 1.69 -16.89 3.54
N LEU A 532 2.52 -16.02 2.94
CA LEU A 532 3.96 -16.26 2.76
C LEU A 532 4.79 -16.04 4.02
N PHE A 533 4.18 -15.50 5.06
CA PHE A 533 4.83 -15.23 6.34
C PHE A 533 4.23 -16.13 7.42
N ASN A 534 4.98 -17.14 7.86
CA ASN A 534 4.51 -18.13 8.83
C ASN A 534 4.02 -17.53 10.16
N THR A 535 4.47 -16.33 10.51
CA THR A 535 4.02 -15.63 11.71
C THR A 535 2.69 -14.87 11.51
N ALA A 536 2.37 -14.50 10.26
CA ALA A 536 1.21 -13.68 9.95
C ALA A 536 -0.05 -14.48 9.60
N TYR A 537 0.12 -15.65 9.00
CA TYR A 537 -0.99 -16.54 8.63
C TYR A 537 -0.68 -17.96 9.11
N GLN A 538 -1.29 -18.35 10.22
CA GLN A 538 -1.01 -19.59 10.94
C GLN A 538 -2.20 -20.56 10.86
N GLY A 539 -2.09 -21.67 11.58
CA GLY A 539 -3.13 -22.69 11.67
C GLY A 539 -3.05 -23.71 10.54
N GLU A 540 -4.12 -24.53 10.40
CA GLU A 540 -4.15 -25.67 9.48
C GLU A 540 -4.12 -25.27 7.99
N LEU A 541 -4.42 -24.01 7.68
CA LEU A 541 -4.30 -23.43 6.34
C LEU A 541 -3.01 -22.60 6.15
N GLY A 542 -2.15 -22.52 7.17
CA GLY A 542 -0.85 -21.85 7.08
C GLY A 542 0.11 -22.54 6.13
N MET A 543 1.12 -21.81 5.67
CA MET A 543 2.08 -22.32 4.70
C MET A 543 2.81 -23.56 5.21
N ASP A 544 3.19 -23.61 6.49
CA ASP A 544 3.85 -24.79 7.08
C ASP A 544 2.93 -26.01 7.12
N ALA A 545 1.65 -25.82 7.47
CA ALA A 545 0.68 -26.90 7.51
C ALA A 545 0.35 -27.47 6.13
N LEU A 546 0.35 -26.60 5.10
CA LEU A 546 0.08 -26.99 3.72
C LEU A 546 1.35 -27.34 2.91
N LYS A 547 2.45 -27.70 3.59
CA LYS A 547 3.75 -27.97 2.95
C LYS A 547 3.67 -28.99 1.80
N GLU A 548 2.91 -30.06 1.96
CA GLU A 548 2.77 -31.07 0.90
C GLU A 548 1.92 -30.56 -0.29
N THR A 549 1.07 -29.57 -0.06
CA THR A 549 0.28 -28.93 -1.12
C THR A 549 1.16 -28.03 -1.98
N TRP A 550 1.95 -27.13 -1.37
CA TRP A 550 2.68 -26.13 -2.15
C TRP A 550 4.02 -26.63 -2.71
N LYS A 551 4.65 -27.63 -2.13
CA LYS A 551 5.91 -28.22 -2.62
C LYS A 551 5.88 -28.68 -4.09
N GLN A 552 4.71 -29.08 -4.59
CA GLN A 552 4.55 -29.50 -5.97
C GLN A 552 4.48 -28.35 -6.97
N PHE A 553 4.44 -27.11 -6.49
CA PHE A 553 4.38 -25.90 -7.31
C PHE A 553 5.67 -25.09 -7.21
N PRO A 554 6.13 -24.47 -8.31
CA PRO A 554 7.12 -23.40 -8.25
C PRO A 554 6.64 -22.25 -7.35
N SER A 555 7.57 -21.55 -6.68
CA SER A 555 7.25 -20.46 -5.76
C SER A 555 6.43 -19.32 -6.37
N ALA A 556 6.53 -19.10 -7.67
CA ALA A 556 5.72 -18.13 -8.42
C ALA A 556 4.20 -18.38 -8.29
N TYR A 557 3.78 -19.60 -7.94
CA TYR A 557 2.37 -19.97 -7.79
C TYR A 557 1.87 -19.92 -6.33
N PHE A 558 2.73 -19.65 -5.37
CA PHE A 558 2.34 -19.68 -3.95
C PHE A 558 1.23 -18.66 -3.63
N ARG A 559 1.31 -17.47 -4.23
CA ARG A 559 0.25 -16.45 -4.07
C ARG A 559 -1.09 -16.89 -4.67
N LEU A 560 -1.08 -17.74 -5.69
CA LEU A 560 -2.29 -18.31 -6.26
C LEU A 560 -2.91 -19.41 -5.38
N ILE A 561 -2.09 -20.14 -4.61
CA ILE A 561 -2.60 -21.07 -3.59
C ILE A 561 -3.32 -20.26 -2.50
N ALA A 562 -2.71 -19.18 -2.00
CA ALA A 562 -3.34 -18.26 -1.05
C ALA A 562 -4.66 -17.68 -1.61
N MET A 563 -4.68 -17.31 -2.88
CA MET A 563 -5.89 -16.85 -3.57
C MET A 563 -7.00 -17.92 -3.60
N GLY A 564 -6.63 -19.17 -3.79
CA GLY A 564 -7.56 -20.30 -3.73
C GLY A 564 -8.17 -20.48 -2.33
N ILE A 565 -7.36 -20.33 -1.26
CA ILE A 565 -7.82 -20.37 0.12
C ILE A 565 -8.86 -19.26 0.35
N ASP A 566 -8.55 -18.03 -0.05
CA ASP A 566 -9.47 -16.91 0.12
C ASP A 566 -10.71 -17.04 -0.76
N ALA A 567 -10.58 -17.52 -1.99
CA ALA A 567 -11.73 -17.74 -2.86
C ALA A 567 -12.77 -18.67 -2.22
N TYR A 568 -12.34 -19.70 -1.47
CA TYR A 568 -13.25 -20.52 -0.68
C TYR A 568 -13.82 -19.75 0.51
N ASN A 569 -12.99 -19.11 1.30
CA ASN A 569 -13.41 -18.41 2.52
C ASN A 569 -14.38 -17.24 2.24
N LEU A 570 -14.29 -16.66 1.04
CA LEU A 570 -15.18 -15.60 0.58
C LEU A 570 -16.58 -16.11 0.17
N THR A 571 -16.78 -17.40 -0.06
CA THR A 571 -18.06 -17.94 -0.53
C THR A 571 -19.25 -17.62 0.37
N THR A 572 -19.02 -17.40 1.65
CA THR A 572 -20.03 -17.07 2.67
C THR A 572 -19.98 -15.62 3.13
N ARG A 573 -19.12 -14.76 2.50
CA ARG A 573 -18.79 -13.44 3.02
C ARG A 573 -18.91 -12.31 2.00
N LEU A 574 -19.14 -12.62 0.72
CA LEU A 574 -19.16 -11.63 -0.35
C LEU A 574 -20.09 -10.44 -0.05
N ASP A 575 -21.29 -10.72 0.47
CA ASP A 575 -22.29 -9.70 0.78
C ASP A 575 -21.94 -8.84 2.01
N ASN A 576 -21.04 -9.31 2.87
CA ASN A 576 -20.64 -8.64 4.12
C ASN A 576 -19.26 -7.98 4.02
N LEU A 577 -18.52 -8.21 2.93
CA LEU A 577 -17.12 -7.79 2.81
C LEU A 577 -16.98 -6.27 2.67
N GLU A 578 -18.04 -5.57 2.27
CA GLU A 578 -18.10 -4.10 2.21
C GLU A 578 -18.11 -3.49 3.63
N ILE A 579 -18.77 -4.16 4.57
CA ILE A 579 -18.98 -3.68 5.95
C ILE A 579 -17.87 -4.17 6.88
N ALA A 580 -17.42 -5.41 6.68
CA ALA A 580 -16.43 -6.06 7.55
C ALA A 580 -15.27 -6.64 6.74
N PRO A 581 -14.09 -5.97 6.73
CA PRO A 581 -12.90 -6.52 6.10
C PRO A 581 -12.55 -7.90 6.65
N TYR A 582 -12.12 -8.80 5.77
CA TYR A 582 -11.79 -10.18 6.10
C TYR A 582 -10.26 -10.39 6.07
N PRO A 583 -9.66 -10.89 7.17
CA PRO A 583 -8.23 -11.22 7.20
C PRO A 583 -7.98 -12.51 6.43
N GLY A 584 -7.70 -12.35 5.15
CA GLY A 584 -7.46 -13.44 4.23
C GLY A 584 -6.01 -13.88 4.16
N ALA A 585 -5.79 -14.99 3.45
CA ALA A 585 -4.48 -15.51 3.12
C ALA A 585 -3.71 -14.56 2.18
N THR A 586 -4.41 -13.83 1.31
CA THR A 586 -3.80 -12.91 0.34
C THR A 586 -3.67 -11.47 0.82
N GLY A 587 -4.26 -11.12 1.95
CA GLY A 587 -4.28 -9.77 2.50
C GLY A 587 -5.48 -9.55 3.43
N ASN A 588 -5.58 -8.37 4.01
CA ASN A 588 -6.84 -7.96 4.62
C ASN A 588 -7.78 -7.52 3.50
N LEU A 589 -8.88 -8.25 3.32
CA LEU A 589 -9.78 -8.14 2.16
C LEU A 589 -10.95 -7.23 2.47
N SER A 590 -11.25 -6.30 1.58
CA SER A 590 -12.44 -5.43 1.64
C SER A 590 -13.09 -5.33 0.27
N LEU A 591 -14.40 -5.01 0.22
CA LEU A 591 -15.12 -4.82 -1.03
C LEU A 591 -15.28 -3.33 -1.31
N THR A 592 -14.96 -2.92 -2.52
CA THR A 592 -15.18 -1.55 -3.00
C THR A 592 -16.58 -1.41 -3.62
N ALA A 593 -17.07 -0.19 -3.76
CA ALA A 593 -18.39 0.09 -4.35
C ALA A 593 -18.57 -0.42 -5.79
N ASP A 594 -17.48 -0.65 -6.52
CA ASP A 594 -17.47 -1.26 -7.86
C ASP A 594 -17.35 -2.80 -7.84
N HIS A 595 -17.63 -3.43 -6.70
CA HIS A 595 -17.57 -4.87 -6.46
C HIS A 595 -16.18 -5.49 -6.68
N ARG A 596 -15.13 -4.71 -6.49
CA ARG A 596 -13.76 -5.19 -6.52
C ARG A 596 -13.31 -5.54 -5.10
N ILE A 597 -12.66 -6.68 -4.93
CA ILE A 597 -12.03 -7.08 -3.67
C ILE A 597 -10.63 -6.48 -3.63
N LYS A 598 -10.47 -5.47 -2.76
CA LYS A 598 -9.15 -4.89 -2.44
C LYS A 598 -8.43 -5.76 -1.42
N ARG A 599 -7.12 -5.82 -1.55
CA ARG A 599 -6.20 -6.51 -0.63
C ARG A 599 -5.29 -5.49 0.03
N LYS A 600 -5.19 -5.51 1.34
CA LYS A 600 -4.17 -4.77 2.09
C LYS A 600 -3.08 -5.75 2.49
N LEU A 601 -1.86 -5.51 2.02
CA LEU A 601 -0.72 -6.42 2.15
C LEU A 601 0.05 -6.19 3.44
N ILE A 602 0.79 -7.20 3.87
CA ILE A 602 1.77 -7.08 4.96
C ILE A 602 3.08 -6.58 4.40
N CYS A 603 3.67 -5.57 5.04
CA CYS A 603 4.99 -5.07 4.71
C CYS A 603 6.06 -5.65 5.61
N ALA A 604 7.23 -5.92 5.04
CA ALA A 604 8.39 -6.45 5.72
C ALA A 604 9.67 -5.84 5.16
N THR A 605 10.72 -5.82 5.97
CA THR A 605 12.05 -5.40 5.56
C THR A 605 13.01 -6.57 5.72
N PHE A 606 13.90 -6.79 4.74
CA PHE A 606 14.93 -7.80 4.88
C PHE A 606 15.99 -7.38 5.91
N MET A 607 16.12 -8.17 6.96
CA MET A 607 17.15 -8.05 8.00
C MET A 607 17.85 -9.40 8.16
N ASP A 608 19.18 -9.40 8.08
CA ASP A 608 20.01 -10.63 8.15
C ASP A 608 19.55 -11.74 7.19
N GLY A 609 19.09 -11.33 5.98
CA GLY A 609 18.58 -12.22 4.95
C GLY A 609 17.22 -12.85 5.26
N GLN A 610 16.47 -12.29 6.21
CA GLN A 610 15.12 -12.73 6.55
C GLN A 610 14.14 -11.55 6.52
N PRO A 611 12.89 -11.76 6.07
CA PRO A 611 11.88 -10.72 6.13
C PRO A 611 11.38 -10.52 7.57
N GLU A 612 11.59 -9.33 8.12
CA GLU A 612 10.99 -8.89 9.38
C GLU A 612 9.76 -8.04 9.10
N ILE A 613 8.63 -8.44 9.67
CA ILE A 613 7.34 -7.79 9.44
C ILE A 613 7.30 -6.47 10.19
N SER A 614 6.92 -5.40 9.46
CA SER A 614 6.74 -4.05 10.01
C SER A 614 5.26 -3.63 10.14
N GLY A 615 4.31 -4.43 9.66
CA GLY A 615 2.86 -4.14 9.72
C GLY A 615 2.16 -4.19 8.38
N PHE A 616 0.90 -3.72 8.33
CA PHE A 616 0.17 -3.55 7.07
C PHE A 616 0.46 -2.20 6.44
N SER A 617 0.42 -2.11 5.11
CA SER A 617 0.45 -0.82 4.41
C SER A 617 -0.75 0.04 4.81
N GLY A 618 -0.60 1.35 4.92
CA GLY A 618 -1.70 2.28 5.28
C GLY A 618 -2.01 2.35 6.79
N GLU A 619 -1.14 1.88 7.67
CA GLU A 619 -1.35 1.98 9.13
C GLU A 619 -1.02 3.36 9.70
N ASN A 620 -0.39 4.21 8.91
CA ASN A 620 0.13 5.48 9.39
C ASN A 620 -0.67 6.68 8.90
N THR A 621 -1.83 6.89 9.47
CA THR A 621 -2.70 8.04 9.11
C THR A 621 -2.63 9.20 10.11
N GLY A 622 -1.44 9.52 10.62
CA GLY A 622 -1.29 10.55 11.66
C GLY A 622 -0.50 11.80 11.32
N ALA A 623 0.18 11.88 10.16
CA ALA A 623 1.14 12.96 9.93
C ALA A 623 1.05 13.71 8.60
N ILE A 624 0.20 13.30 7.65
CA ILE A 624 0.06 14.04 6.37
C ILE A 624 -1.43 14.31 6.15
N ALA A 625 -1.83 15.57 6.29
CA ALA A 625 -3.15 16.02 5.88
C ALA A 625 -3.33 15.69 4.40
N GLU A 626 -4.37 14.94 4.06
CA GLU A 626 -4.80 14.80 2.68
C GLU A 626 -4.98 16.19 2.07
N PRO A 627 -4.45 16.47 0.87
CA PRO A 627 -4.76 17.71 0.19
C PRO A 627 -6.28 17.69 -0.06
N LYS A 628 -7.00 18.63 0.54
CA LYS A 628 -8.42 18.84 0.25
C LYS A 628 -8.56 19.02 -1.25
N THR A 629 -9.05 18.01 -1.93
CA THR A 629 -9.49 18.10 -3.31
C THR A 629 -10.60 19.14 -3.36
N GLN A 630 -10.26 20.35 -3.77
CA GLN A 630 -11.28 21.30 -4.24
C GLN A 630 -11.92 20.68 -5.46
N THR A 631 -13.09 20.12 -5.27
CA THR A 631 -14.01 19.79 -6.36
C THR A 631 -14.41 21.11 -7.01
N ASN A 632 -13.66 21.53 -8.01
CA ASN A 632 -14.14 22.49 -8.99
C ASN A 632 -15.19 21.77 -9.84
N HIS A 633 -16.45 21.97 -9.50
CA HIS A 633 -17.53 21.80 -10.44
C HIS A 633 -17.31 22.82 -11.59
N ALA A 634 -16.71 22.38 -12.65
CA ALA A 634 -16.84 23.04 -13.94
C ALA A 634 -17.96 22.31 -14.68
N VAL A 635 -19.11 22.99 -14.72
CA VAL A 635 -20.16 22.78 -15.68
C VAL A 635 -19.58 23.07 -17.09
N TYR A 636 -19.47 22.05 -17.94
CA TYR A 636 -19.90 22.02 -19.35
C TYR A 636 -19.68 20.62 -19.91
#